data_18f0c3267a88eb79f67e525e28061d52
#
_entry.id   18f0c3267a88eb79f67e525e28061d52
#
_cell.length_a   1.000
_cell.length_b   1.000
_cell.length_c   1.000
_cell.angle_alpha   90.00
_cell.angle_beta   90.00
_cell.angle_gamma   90.00
#
_symmetry.space_group_name_H-M   'P 1'
#
loop_
_entity.id
_entity.type
_entity.pdbx_description
1 polymer ?
#
loop_
_entity_poly.entity_id
_entity_poly.type
_entity_poly.pdbx_seq_one_letter_code
_entity_poly.pdbx_strand_id
1 'polypeptide(L)'
;MTMWRNASQDLSSTVILSNDVFLNRAAYQLSPARFSPRGYTGSQELKYINGVEFNDQNRGVFNYASVGALNDMTRNGDVTNFTAPSTFTFGALGGAENINMRASSYTPGGKATVSYTNRNYYLRGMFTYSTGLNEKGWAFTASAGGRYSHEGNIDGTFYNNLALAFSAEKQWQGGKHSLSMTAFVSPVQRGQQGNSYREVYELTDNYLYNPNWGYQNGKKRNAKVVTAFDPTAVISHIWKIDDTTTLTTGVGAHYARYGNTALNWYNAPDPRPDYYRYLPSYFEDEDMQMQYRDLWHSGRPDFTQINWDNLYLANANNLRAGNGAAVYMVEERRSDLLETSFNSTLNKQFNRHLGLTAGVGARFTQSRQFKTVDDLLGSNYVLDIDKFAERDFSGDHDKLQNDLNRPDRKVYKDGIFGYNFNLNIYSANAWAVNRYTSRHWDYYYGAKLTYTNFRRDGKMRNGRYPDSSYGKGIRHQFTDITVKGGLTYKFNGRHMLTANISYGSEAPLPNEAYISPRITDRTIDNMKSGRIFSADLNYVFSMPQLAGRIGVFQTNFYDQMERNSYYDGIEGTFINHVLYGVNRIHRGLELGATYKLDDHWSFDLAGTISEYYYSNNPDGVKHSENGKITDQEKVYMKDVYVGGMPQFAGTFGVRYFVNYWFLGANVNGFARNYIEVAPLRRLSSNYASVNPYNPEQMEAYRTLTTQERFPAAYTVDISVGKIFYLPGRQSVNFNLSVNNLLNKKDICTGGYEQGRSDLSYPTRFGGKYYYMQGLNCFLNVSYRF
;
A
#
# COMPACT_ATOMS: atom_id res chain seq x y z
N MET A 1 -1.62 -0.22 -14.81
CA MET A 1 -0.63 -0.91 -13.97
C MET A 1 -1.00 -0.63 -12.54
N THR A 2 -1.84 -1.45 -11.96
CA THR A 2 -2.13 -1.40 -10.52
C THR A 2 -0.79 -1.50 -9.82
N MET A 3 -0.37 -0.42 -9.15
CA MET A 3 0.77 -0.50 -8.24
C MET A 3 0.42 -1.56 -7.20
N TRP A 4 1.21 -2.61 -7.15
CA TRP A 4 1.10 -3.68 -6.21
C TRP A 4 1.09 -3.11 -4.79
N ARG A 5 -0.08 -3.02 -4.18
CA ARG A 5 -0.17 -2.84 -2.75
C ARG A 5 0.32 -4.15 -2.14
N ASN A 6 1.52 -4.16 -1.59
CA ASN A 6 1.94 -5.22 -0.70
C ASN A 6 1.04 -5.14 0.54
N ALA A 7 -0.06 -5.86 0.54
CA ALA A 7 -1.05 -5.85 1.62
C ALA A 7 -0.45 -6.21 2.99
N SER A 8 0.70 -6.88 3.03
CA SER A 8 1.45 -7.12 4.27
C SER A 8 2.12 -5.87 4.86
N GLN A 9 2.16 -4.76 4.12
CA GLN A 9 2.69 -3.47 4.58
C GLN A 9 1.58 -2.44 4.86
N ASP A 10 0.33 -2.70 4.43
CA ASP A 10 -0.80 -1.78 4.59
C ASP A 10 -1.43 -1.83 5.98
N LEU A 11 -1.12 -2.84 6.80
CA LEU A 11 -1.52 -2.85 8.20
C LEU A 11 -0.52 -2.05 9.01
N SER A 12 -0.98 -0.88 9.31
CA SER A 12 -0.18 0.15 9.93
C SER A 12 0.14 -0.19 11.37
N SER A 13 1.29 0.28 11.81
CA SER A 13 1.67 0.38 13.22
C SER A 13 0.60 1.08 14.07
N THR A 14 -0.25 1.92 13.50
CA THR A 14 -1.43 2.51 14.15
C THR A 14 -2.31 1.45 14.80
N VAL A 15 -2.59 0.40 14.09
CA VAL A 15 -3.45 -0.70 14.56
C VAL A 15 -2.72 -1.55 15.62
N ILE A 16 -1.41 -1.71 15.49
CA ILE A 16 -0.56 -2.46 16.43
C ILE A 16 -0.43 -1.74 17.77
N LEU A 17 -0.26 -0.42 17.78
CA LEU A 17 -0.10 0.39 18.97
C LEU A 17 -1.43 0.74 19.66
N SER A 18 -2.55 0.45 19.01
CA SER A 18 -3.88 0.73 19.56
C SER A 18 -4.14 -0.08 20.83
N ASN A 19 -4.71 0.56 21.84
CA ASN A 19 -5.23 -0.10 23.04
C ASN A 19 -6.59 -0.79 22.80
N ASP A 20 -7.19 -0.60 21.63
CA ASP A 20 -8.44 -1.28 21.24
C ASP A 20 -8.15 -2.75 20.91
N VAL A 21 -8.87 -3.66 21.61
CA VAL A 21 -8.64 -5.11 21.47
C VAL A 21 -8.90 -5.58 20.05
N PHE A 22 -9.98 -5.11 19.40
CA PHE A 22 -10.30 -5.49 18.03
C PHE A 22 -9.18 -5.07 17.06
N LEU A 23 -8.76 -3.79 17.09
CA LEU A 23 -7.71 -3.28 16.21
C LEU A 23 -6.38 -4.00 16.43
N ASN A 24 -6.00 -4.20 17.70
CA ASN A 24 -4.75 -4.89 18.01
C ASN A 24 -4.75 -6.33 17.49
N ARG A 25 -5.87 -7.08 17.69
CA ARG A 25 -5.98 -8.46 17.19
C ARG A 25 -6.08 -8.52 15.68
N ALA A 26 -6.78 -7.58 15.05
CA ALA A 26 -6.83 -7.46 13.59
C ALA A 26 -5.44 -7.32 12.96
N ALA A 27 -4.57 -6.51 13.55
CA ALA A 27 -3.21 -6.30 13.07
C ALA A 27 -2.36 -7.57 13.06
N TYR A 28 -2.45 -8.37 14.13
CA TYR A 28 -1.59 -9.54 14.29
C TYR A 28 -2.12 -10.79 13.64
N GLN A 29 -3.43 -11.07 13.79
CA GLN A 29 -4.02 -12.33 13.40
C GLN A 29 -4.73 -12.28 12.04
N LEU A 30 -5.34 -11.15 11.68
CA LEU A 30 -6.17 -11.07 10.48
C LEU A 30 -5.41 -10.48 9.27
N SER A 31 -4.26 -9.85 9.49
CA SER A 31 -3.44 -9.27 8.41
C SER A 31 -2.98 -10.24 7.32
N PRO A 32 -2.67 -11.52 7.61
CA PRO A 32 -2.27 -12.45 6.55
C PRO A 32 -3.35 -12.66 5.48
N ALA A 33 -4.63 -12.49 5.82
CA ALA A 33 -5.76 -12.55 4.88
C ALA A 33 -6.07 -11.19 4.22
N ARG A 34 -5.18 -10.20 4.29
CA ARG A 34 -5.36 -8.83 3.77
C ARG A 34 -6.54 -8.08 4.39
N PHE A 35 -6.94 -8.46 5.58
CA PHE A 35 -8.00 -7.76 6.29
C PHE A 35 -7.58 -6.32 6.60
N SER A 36 -8.49 -5.37 6.37
CA SER A 36 -8.32 -3.96 6.69
C SER A 36 -9.54 -3.46 7.48
N PRO A 37 -9.35 -2.91 8.69
CA PRO A 37 -10.46 -2.42 9.51
C PRO A 37 -11.33 -1.43 8.75
N ARG A 38 -12.65 -1.66 8.77
CA ARG A 38 -13.67 -0.85 8.07
C ARG A 38 -13.46 -0.74 6.55
N GLY A 39 -12.59 -1.58 5.96
CA GLY A 39 -12.25 -1.50 4.55
C GLY A 39 -11.46 -0.25 4.16
N TYR A 40 -10.84 0.44 5.11
CA TYR A 40 -10.02 1.61 4.83
C TYR A 40 -8.65 1.20 4.29
N THR A 41 -8.10 2.05 3.43
CA THR A 41 -6.77 1.86 2.85
C THR A 41 -5.75 2.76 3.55
N GLY A 42 -4.47 2.55 3.31
CA GLY A 42 -3.43 3.39 3.90
C GLY A 42 -3.52 4.89 3.55
N SER A 43 -4.32 5.27 2.54
CA SER A 43 -4.58 6.67 2.22
C SER A 43 -5.55 7.37 3.19
N GLN A 44 -6.34 6.61 3.93
CA GLN A 44 -7.20 7.12 4.98
C GLN A 44 -6.51 7.20 6.35
N GLU A 45 -5.22 6.86 6.45
CA GLU A 45 -4.43 6.96 7.67
C GLU A 45 -3.35 8.04 7.56
N LEU A 46 -3.02 8.71 8.67
CA LEU A 46 -1.94 9.69 8.71
C LEU A 46 -0.76 9.20 9.54
N LYS A 47 0.44 9.41 9.03
CA LYS A 47 1.70 9.07 9.69
C LYS A 47 2.55 10.30 9.93
N TYR A 48 2.92 10.46 11.18
CA TYR A 48 3.81 11.51 11.65
C TYR A 48 5.08 10.89 12.22
N ILE A 49 6.18 11.61 12.11
CA ILE A 49 7.44 11.31 12.80
C ILE A 49 7.84 12.58 13.57
N ASN A 50 7.93 12.47 14.88
CA ASN A 50 8.23 13.62 15.77
C ASN A 50 7.33 14.85 15.52
N GLY A 51 6.05 14.63 15.18
CA GLY A 51 5.05 15.68 14.93
C GLY A 51 5.03 16.22 13.49
N VAL A 52 5.78 15.66 12.56
CA VAL A 52 5.80 16.04 11.13
C VAL A 52 5.16 14.95 10.29
N GLU A 53 4.25 15.32 9.38
CA GLU A 53 3.51 14.41 8.49
C GLU A 53 4.35 13.91 7.32
N PHE A 54 4.27 12.58 7.00
CA PHE A 54 5.06 11.89 5.97
C PHE A 54 4.26 11.01 5.00
N ASN A 55 2.95 11.15 4.90
CA ASN A 55 2.23 10.49 3.81
C ASN A 55 2.65 11.10 2.47
N ASP A 56 2.99 10.28 1.47
CA ASP A 56 3.27 10.74 0.10
C ASP A 56 2.06 11.47 -0.48
N GLN A 57 2.18 12.76 -0.81
CA GLN A 57 1.05 13.57 -1.31
C GLN A 57 0.53 13.11 -2.69
N ASN A 58 1.35 12.41 -3.47
CA ASN A 58 0.93 11.89 -4.77
C ASN A 58 0.03 10.66 -4.66
N ARG A 59 0.25 9.82 -3.64
CA ARG A 59 -0.43 8.53 -3.45
C ARG A 59 -1.26 8.43 -2.17
N GLY A 60 -1.14 9.38 -1.27
CA GLY A 60 -1.83 9.41 0.01
C GLY A 60 -1.27 8.47 1.09
N VAL A 61 -0.27 7.63 0.81
CA VAL A 61 0.17 6.55 1.69
C VAL A 61 1.59 6.77 2.24
N PHE A 62 1.85 6.24 3.43
CA PHE A 62 3.19 6.21 4.01
C PHE A 62 4.00 5.03 3.45
N ASN A 63 5.27 5.25 3.10
CA ASN A 63 6.17 4.19 2.65
C ASN A 63 6.85 3.49 3.84
N TYR A 64 6.28 2.39 4.34
CA TYR A 64 6.87 1.61 5.43
C TYR A 64 8.23 0.98 5.12
N ALA A 65 8.63 0.88 3.84
CA ALA A 65 9.95 0.40 3.48
C ALA A 65 11.04 1.38 3.93
N SER A 66 10.74 2.69 4.02
CA SER A 66 11.68 3.73 4.45
C SER A 66 12.15 3.59 5.90
N VAL A 67 11.40 2.87 6.74
CA VAL A 67 11.73 2.54 8.13
C VAL A 67 11.99 1.04 8.35
N GLY A 68 12.19 0.29 7.26
CA GLY A 68 12.48 -1.14 7.32
C GLY A 68 13.74 -1.44 8.12
N ALA A 69 13.72 -2.50 8.97
CA ALA A 69 14.77 -2.88 9.91
C ALA A 69 15.16 -1.82 10.97
N LEU A 70 14.33 -0.77 11.17
CA LEU A 70 14.43 0.20 12.26
C LEU A 70 13.34 -0.02 13.33
N ASN A 71 12.87 -1.24 13.50
CA ASN A 71 11.73 -1.54 14.38
C ASN A 71 11.93 -1.07 15.82
N ASP A 72 13.15 -1.01 16.33
CA ASP A 72 13.41 -0.51 17.69
C ASP A 72 13.24 1.02 17.78
N MET A 73 13.50 1.75 16.69
CA MET A 73 13.29 3.21 16.61
C MET A 73 11.83 3.61 16.36
N THR A 74 11.02 2.70 15.81
CA THR A 74 9.62 2.97 15.44
C THR A 74 8.59 2.40 16.42
N ARG A 75 9.01 1.88 17.56
CA ARG A 75 8.10 1.27 18.56
C ARG A 75 7.37 2.26 19.45
N ASN A 76 7.94 3.43 19.67
CA ASN A 76 7.34 4.44 20.52
C ASN A 76 6.48 5.35 19.65
N GLY A 77 5.26 5.59 20.07
CA GLY A 77 4.37 6.47 19.31
C GLY A 77 3.04 6.70 20.00
N ASP A 78 2.40 7.77 19.59
CA ASP A 78 1.04 8.11 19.97
C ASP A 78 0.11 7.69 18.84
N VAL A 79 -1.02 7.07 19.18
CA VAL A 79 -2.00 6.60 18.21
C VAL A 79 -3.36 7.21 18.49
N THR A 80 -4.04 7.59 17.44
CA THR A 80 -5.45 8.00 17.47
C THR A 80 -6.25 7.08 16.55
N ASN A 81 -7.24 6.40 17.10
CA ASN A 81 -8.08 5.47 16.35
C ASN A 81 -9.20 6.25 15.64
N PHE A 82 -9.37 6.01 14.34
CA PHE A 82 -10.41 6.59 13.52
C PHE A 82 -10.54 8.11 13.70
N THR A 83 -11.73 8.63 13.83
CA THR A 83 -12.01 10.07 13.95
C THR A 83 -11.89 10.64 15.37
N ALA A 84 -11.44 9.85 16.35
CA ALA A 84 -11.25 10.28 17.73
C ALA A 84 -10.38 11.56 17.85
N PRO A 85 -10.49 12.33 18.95
CA PRO A 85 -9.64 13.50 19.16
C PRO A 85 -8.20 13.09 19.40
N SER A 86 -7.26 13.91 18.92
CA SER A 86 -5.82 13.70 19.03
C SER A 86 -5.13 14.90 19.63
N THR A 87 -3.93 14.68 20.18
CA THR A 87 -3.05 15.73 20.71
C THR A 87 -1.99 16.20 19.72
N PHE A 88 -1.87 15.58 18.56
CA PHE A 88 -0.83 15.88 17.56
C PHE A 88 -1.37 16.13 16.14
N THR A 89 -2.64 15.83 15.87
CA THR A 89 -3.26 15.96 14.54
C THR A 89 -4.76 16.21 14.63
N PHE A 90 -5.35 16.72 13.55
CA PHE A 90 -6.80 16.67 13.37
C PHE A 90 -7.30 15.23 13.27
N GLY A 91 -6.48 14.31 12.73
CA GLY A 91 -6.81 12.92 12.49
C GLY A 91 -7.33 12.68 11.08
N ALA A 92 -7.53 11.41 10.77
CA ALA A 92 -8.06 10.90 9.52
C ALA A 92 -9.07 9.78 9.79
N LEU A 93 -9.75 9.34 8.74
CA LEU A 93 -10.80 8.34 8.82
C LEU A 93 -10.32 6.99 9.38
N GLY A 94 -9.13 6.54 8.97
CA GLY A 94 -8.47 5.31 9.46
C GLY A 94 -7.62 5.53 10.72
N GLY A 95 -7.55 6.76 11.23
CA GLY A 95 -6.74 7.12 12.38
C GLY A 95 -5.40 7.78 12.02
N ALA A 96 -4.58 7.98 13.04
CA ALA A 96 -3.26 8.59 12.88
C ALA A 96 -2.26 8.02 13.88
N GLU A 97 -0.99 8.01 13.50
CA GLU A 97 0.13 7.63 14.34
C GLU A 97 1.22 8.69 14.29
N ASN A 98 1.80 9.01 15.44
CA ASN A 98 2.99 9.83 15.55
C ASN A 98 4.13 8.99 16.13
N ILE A 99 5.03 8.54 15.27
CA ILE A 99 6.21 7.77 15.66
C ILE A 99 7.16 8.71 16.40
N ASN A 100 7.47 8.38 17.65
CA ASN A 100 8.38 9.17 18.49
C ASN A 100 9.81 8.60 18.38
N MET A 101 10.64 9.27 17.56
CA MET A 101 12.06 8.92 17.38
C MET A 101 12.99 9.86 18.18
N ARG A 102 12.50 10.60 19.18
CA ARG A 102 13.32 11.47 20.03
C ARG A 102 14.28 10.64 20.86
N ALA A 103 15.54 11.09 20.98
CA ALA A 103 16.58 10.32 21.65
C ALA A 103 16.28 10.02 23.13
N SER A 104 15.60 10.94 23.84
CA SER A 104 15.22 10.77 25.24
C SER A 104 14.07 9.77 25.46
N SER A 105 13.36 9.35 24.41
CA SER A 105 12.25 8.40 24.52
C SER A 105 12.72 6.94 24.65
N TYR A 106 14.01 6.67 24.49
CA TYR A 106 14.55 5.33 24.59
C TYR A 106 15.20 5.09 25.94
N THR A 107 15.01 3.86 26.45
CA THR A 107 15.67 3.43 27.68
C THR A 107 17.20 3.42 27.47
N PRO A 108 17.99 4.02 28.37
CA PRO A 108 19.46 3.96 28.30
C PRO A 108 19.97 2.52 28.23
N GLY A 109 21.05 2.31 27.47
CA GLY A 109 21.66 1.00 27.27
C GLY A 109 21.60 0.51 25.84
N GLY A 110 22.08 -0.70 25.63
CA GLY A 110 22.14 -1.36 24.34
C GLY A 110 21.06 -2.43 24.18
N LYS A 111 20.64 -2.65 22.94
CA LYS A 111 19.76 -3.74 22.56
C LYS A 111 20.24 -4.34 21.24
N ALA A 112 20.56 -5.63 21.26
CA ALA A 112 20.84 -6.42 20.07
C ALA A 112 19.66 -7.36 19.80
N THR A 113 19.25 -7.51 18.55
CA THR A 113 18.16 -8.40 18.16
C THR A 113 18.55 -9.18 16.91
N VAL A 114 18.32 -10.49 16.95
CA VAL A 114 18.43 -11.36 15.78
C VAL A 114 17.10 -12.05 15.57
N SER A 115 16.65 -12.11 14.32
CA SER A 115 15.37 -12.76 13.98
C SER A 115 15.54 -13.63 12.75
N TYR A 116 14.81 -14.73 12.73
CA TYR A 116 14.69 -15.63 11.59
C TYR A 116 13.22 -15.74 11.19
N THR A 117 12.96 -15.80 9.89
CA THR A 117 11.63 -16.08 9.35
C THR A 117 11.75 -16.76 7.97
N ASN A 118 10.75 -17.52 7.58
CA ASN A 118 10.66 -18.13 6.24
C ASN A 118 9.66 -17.38 5.34
N ARG A 119 9.56 -16.05 5.45
CA ARG A 119 8.71 -15.20 4.60
C ARG A 119 9.52 -14.55 3.46
N ASN A 120 9.51 -13.23 3.40
CA ASN A 120 10.19 -12.46 2.35
C ASN A 120 11.71 -12.38 2.56
N TYR A 121 12.18 -12.56 3.78
CA TYR A 121 13.60 -12.60 4.16
C TYR A 121 13.81 -13.70 5.19
N TYR A 122 15.05 -14.20 5.33
CA TYR A 122 15.38 -15.21 6.32
C TYR A 122 15.98 -14.62 7.59
N LEU A 123 16.87 -13.68 7.46
CA LEU A 123 17.59 -13.11 8.60
C LEU A 123 17.29 -11.62 8.75
N ARG A 124 17.17 -11.18 10.01
CA ARG A 124 17.18 -9.79 10.42
C ARG A 124 18.10 -9.62 11.62
N GLY A 125 19.04 -8.66 11.51
CA GLY A 125 19.86 -8.20 12.62
C GLY A 125 19.53 -6.74 12.94
N MET A 126 19.49 -6.36 14.21
CA MET A 126 19.33 -4.97 14.62
C MET A 126 20.16 -4.72 15.89
N PHE A 127 20.74 -3.54 15.96
CA PHE A 127 21.42 -3.03 17.14
C PHE A 127 20.99 -1.59 17.40
N THR A 128 20.63 -1.28 18.63
CA THR A 128 20.24 0.07 19.05
C THR A 128 20.93 0.39 20.36
N TYR A 129 21.50 1.58 20.44
CA TYR A 129 22.13 2.10 21.66
C TYR A 129 21.59 3.49 21.96
N SER A 130 21.22 3.74 23.22
CA SER A 130 20.76 5.05 23.71
C SER A 130 21.54 5.44 24.95
N THR A 131 21.97 6.71 25.00
CA THR A 131 22.65 7.27 26.17
C THR A 131 21.69 7.60 27.29
N GLY A 132 20.39 7.78 26.97
CA GLY A 132 19.47 8.49 27.84
C GLY A 132 19.82 9.98 27.95
N LEU A 133 19.00 10.72 28.71
CA LEU A 133 19.22 12.14 28.99
C LEU A 133 20.29 12.32 30.07
N ASN A 134 21.37 13.03 29.76
CA ASN A 134 22.41 13.34 30.72
C ASN A 134 22.14 14.64 31.51
N GLU A 135 22.94 14.92 32.53
CA GLU A 135 22.80 16.12 33.40
C GLU A 135 22.87 17.44 32.61
N LYS A 136 23.57 17.45 31.48
CA LYS A 136 23.65 18.62 30.58
C LYS A 136 22.45 18.73 29.64
N GLY A 137 21.46 17.83 29.75
CA GLY A 137 20.25 17.80 28.94
C GLY A 137 20.44 17.26 27.49
N TRP A 138 21.51 16.48 27.23
CA TRP A 138 21.70 15.82 25.95
C TRP A 138 21.30 14.35 26.03
N ALA A 139 20.66 13.88 24.95
CA ALA A 139 20.43 12.47 24.68
C ALA A 139 20.79 12.13 23.24
N PHE A 140 21.34 10.94 23.04
CA PHE A 140 21.67 10.41 21.72
C PHE A 140 21.17 8.97 21.60
N THR A 141 20.63 8.63 20.43
CA THR A 141 20.21 7.27 20.11
C THR A 141 20.66 6.94 18.69
N ALA A 142 21.31 5.81 18.52
CA ALA A 142 21.71 5.31 17.21
C ALA A 142 21.19 3.89 17.03
N SER A 143 20.76 3.56 15.83
CA SER A 143 20.31 2.22 15.46
C SER A 143 20.85 1.83 14.10
N ALA A 144 21.29 0.57 13.99
CA ALA A 144 21.66 -0.06 12.73
C ALA A 144 20.93 -1.38 12.61
N GLY A 145 20.48 -1.71 11.41
CA GLY A 145 19.78 -2.97 11.17
C GLY A 145 19.88 -3.42 9.73
N GLY A 146 19.48 -4.65 9.46
CA GLY A 146 19.43 -5.19 8.12
C GLY A 146 18.54 -6.41 8.04
N ARG A 147 18.08 -6.70 6.83
CA ARG A 147 17.33 -7.89 6.47
C ARG A 147 17.97 -8.52 5.24
N TYR A 148 18.08 -9.83 5.26
CA TYR A 148 18.74 -10.55 4.18
C TYR A 148 18.00 -11.83 3.83
N SER A 149 17.90 -12.10 2.53
CA SER A 149 17.57 -13.41 1.98
C SER A 149 18.14 -13.53 0.58
N HIS A 150 18.92 -14.55 0.33
CA HIS A 150 19.36 -14.91 -1.02
C HIS A 150 18.17 -15.34 -1.87
N GLU A 151 17.26 -16.10 -1.29
CA GLU A 151 15.97 -16.45 -1.86
C GLU A 151 14.91 -16.44 -0.75
N GLY A 152 13.72 -15.92 -1.03
CA GLY A 152 12.59 -15.96 -0.09
C GLY A 152 11.84 -17.29 -0.14
N ASN A 153 10.72 -17.38 0.58
CA ASN A 153 9.82 -18.55 0.52
C ASN A 153 9.17 -18.76 -0.87
N ILE A 154 9.28 -17.78 -1.73
CA ILE A 154 8.76 -17.79 -3.09
C ILE A 154 9.94 -17.77 -4.05
N ASP A 155 9.94 -18.73 -4.97
CA ASP A 155 11.02 -18.88 -5.94
C ASP A 155 11.35 -17.59 -6.70
N GLY A 156 12.64 -17.32 -6.87
CA GLY A 156 13.17 -16.17 -7.58
C GLY A 156 13.00 -14.84 -6.84
N THR A 157 12.46 -14.82 -5.61
CA THR A 157 12.46 -13.62 -4.77
C THR A 157 13.74 -13.56 -3.93
N PHE A 158 14.18 -12.35 -3.62
CA PHE A 158 15.31 -12.11 -2.72
C PHE A 158 15.06 -10.81 -1.95
N TYR A 159 15.83 -10.58 -0.87
CA TYR A 159 15.67 -9.39 -0.04
C TYR A 159 16.98 -8.92 0.55
N ASN A 160 17.42 -7.72 0.21
CA ASN A 160 18.59 -7.04 0.75
C ASN A 160 18.17 -5.68 1.30
N ASN A 161 18.41 -5.45 2.57
CA ASN A 161 18.09 -4.19 3.22
C ASN A 161 19.15 -3.88 4.29
N LEU A 162 19.62 -2.66 4.30
CA LEU A 162 20.43 -2.06 5.36
C LEU A 162 19.68 -0.85 5.88
N ALA A 163 19.71 -0.61 7.18
CA ALA A 163 19.04 0.54 7.77
C ALA A 163 19.92 1.19 8.83
N LEU A 164 19.95 2.50 8.83
CA LEU A 164 20.66 3.33 9.80
C LEU A 164 19.74 4.43 10.30
N ALA A 165 19.77 4.72 11.59
CA ALA A 165 19.07 5.84 12.20
C ALA A 165 19.91 6.48 13.30
N PHE A 166 19.82 7.78 13.40
CA PHE A 166 20.46 8.57 14.44
C PHE A 166 19.47 9.63 14.92
N SER A 167 19.40 9.82 16.24
CA SER A 167 18.63 10.87 16.87
C SER A 167 19.48 11.56 17.95
N ALA A 168 19.48 12.88 17.95
CA ALA A 168 20.09 13.74 18.96
C ALA A 168 19.01 14.66 19.52
N GLU A 169 19.00 14.84 20.83
CA GLU A 169 18.05 15.69 21.52
C GLU A 169 18.77 16.56 22.57
N LYS A 170 18.39 17.83 22.63
CA LYS A 170 18.82 18.78 23.64
C LYS A 170 17.62 19.33 24.38
N GLN A 171 17.63 19.16 25.68
CA GLN A 171 16.67 19.82 26.59
C GLN A 171 17.35 20.91 27.41
N TRP A 172 16.64 21.99 27.67
CA TRP A 172 17.12 23.11 28.49
C TRP A 172 15.99 23.81 29.25
N GLN A 173 16.35 24.70 30.16
CA GLN A 173 15.42 25.40 31.06
C GLN A 173 14.51 24.44 31.84
N GLY A 174 15.12 23.40 32.46
CA GLY A 174 14.35 22.42 33.23
C GLY A 174 13.39 21.57 32.41
N GLY A 175 13.68 21.38 31.10
CA GLY A 175 12.84 20.60 30.19
C GLY A 175 11.67 21.39 29.58
N LYS A 176 11.65 22.75 29.73
CA LYS A 176 10.68 23.60 29.04
C LYS A 176 10.86 23.55 27.52
N HIS A 177 12.08 23.42 27.07
CA HIS A 177 12.39 23.26 25.64
C HIS A 177 13.08 21.94 25.38
N SER A 178 12.67 21.28 24.28
CA SER A 178 13.32 20.11 23.76
C SER A 178 13.46 20.24 22.24
N LEU A 179 14.69 20.31 21.75
CA LEU A 179 15.00 20.29 20.32
C LEU A 179 15.55 18.91 19.95
N SER A 180 14.94 18.26 18.99
CA SER A 180 15.36 16.95 18.47
C SER A 180 15.68 17.04 16.99
N MET A 181 16.78 16.42 16.60
CA MET A 181 17.13 16.14 15.21
C MET A 181 17.21 14.63 15.03
N THR A 182 16.46 14.10 14.08
CA THR A 182 16.45 12.67 13.74
C THR A 182 16.70 12.51 12.25
N ALA A 183 17.60 11.61 11.89
CA ALA A 183 17.88 11.26 10.51
C ALA A 183 17.93 9.73 10.36
N PHE A 184 17.37 9.21 9.28
CA PHE A 184 17.39 7.77 9.00
C PHE A 184 17.35 7.48 7.52
N VAL A 185 17.77 6.26 7.17
CA VAL A 185 17.74 5.72 5.83
C VAL A 185 17.61 4.20 5.88
N SER A 186 16.85 3.63 4.95
CA SER A 186 16.63 2.17 4.88
C SER A 186 16.64 1.70 3.42
N PRO A 187 17.80 1.75 2.72
CA PRO A 187 17.89 1.24 1.36
C PRO A 187 17.48 -0.24 1.28
N VAL A 188 16.70 -0.54 0.23
CA VAL A 188 16.22 -1.89 -0.01
C VAL A 188 16.33 -2.26 -1.48
N GLN A 189 16.74 -3.52 -1.75
CA GLN A 189 16.63 -4.16 -3.04
C GLN A 189 15.96 -5.52 -2.85
N ARG A 190 14.92 -5.79 -3.64
CA ARG A 190 14.17 -7.04 -3.52
C ARG A 190 13.57 -7.51 -4.83
N GLY A 191 13.60 -8.81 -5.07
CA GLY A 191 12.85 -9.46 -6.15
C GLY A 191 11.37 -9.59 -5.78
N GLN A 192 10.49 -9.31 -6.73
CA GLN A 192 9.05 -9.35 -6.52
C GLN A 192 8.44 -10.68 -6.94
N GLN A 193 7.43 -11.13 -6.20
CA GLN A 193 6.49 -12.14 -6.64
C GLN A 193 5.52 -11.53 -7.65
N GLY A 194 5.14 -12.29 -8.69
CA GLY A 194 4.00 -12.06 -9.55
C GLY A 194 2.80 -12.91 -9.11
N ASN A 195 1.60 -12.44 -9.39
CA ASN A 195 0.39 -13.25 -9.37
C ASN A 195 0.11 -13.80 -10.75
N SER A 196 -0.61 -14.91 -10.81
CA SER A 196 -0.93 -15.57 -12.06
C SER A 196 -2.41 -15.99 -12.14
N TYR A 197 -2.78 -16.66 -13.22
CA TYR A 197 -4.11 -17.22 -13.40
C TYR A 197 -4.29 -18.46 -12.51
N ARG A 198 -5.54 -18.78 -12.17
CA ARG A 198 -5.87 -20.03 -11.45
C ARG A 198 -5.34 -21.24 -12.18
N GLU A 199 -5.55 -21.30 -13.49
CA GLU A 199 -5.06 -22.36 -14.37
C GLU A 199 -3.55 -22.61 -14.22
N VAL A 200 -2.73 -21.55 -14.10
CA VAL A 200 -1.28 -21.70 -13.93
C VAL A 200 -0.93 -22.33 -12.58
N TYR A 201 -1.63 -21.92 -11.51
CA TYR A 201 -1.41 -22.53 -10.19
C TYR A 201 -1.80 -24.03 -10.18
N GLU A 202 -2.88 -24.40 -10.89
CA GLU A 202 -3.32 -25.78 -11.05
C GLU A 202 -2.34 -26.60 -11.92
N LEU A 203 -1.90 -26.05 -13.05
CA LEU A 203 -0.94 -26.70 -13.95
C LEU A 203 0.45 -26.92 -13.31
N THR A 204 0.84 -26.06 -12.39
CA THR A 204 2.14 -26.16 -11.68
C THR A 204 2.03 -26.86 -10.34
N ASP A 205 0.82 -27.20 -9.87
CA ASP A 205 0.54 -27.66 -8.51
C ASP A 205 1.22 -26.79 -7.44
N ASN A 206 1.29 -25.47 -7.69
CA ASN A 206 2.03 -24.55 -6.86
C ASN A 206 1.31 -23.20 -6.70
N TYR A 207 0.59 -23.01 -5.61
CA TYR A 207 -0.09 -21.74 -5.27
C TYR A 207 0.87 -20.56 -4.97
N LEU A 208 2.17 -20.82 -4.87
CA LEU A 208 3.23 -19.80 -4.73
C LEU A 208 4.03 -19.59 -6.02
N TYR A 209 3.53 -20.10 -7.16
CA TYR A 209 4.17 -19.89 -8.46
C TYR A 209 4.45 -18.41 -8.72
N ASN A 210 5.65 -18.12 -9.23
CA ASN A 210 6.10 -16.78 -9.55
C ASN A 210 6.55 -16.66 -11.00
N PRO A 211 5.84 -15.94 -11.88
CA PRO A 211 6.20 -15.80 -13.29
C PRO A 211 7.34 -14.79 -13.55
N ASN A 212 7.85 -14.12 -12.51
CA ASN A 212 8.78 -12.99 -12.68
C ASN A 212 10.25 -13.40 -12.79
N TRP A 213 10.60 -14.65 -12.68
CA TRP A 213 11.98 -15.10 -12.69
C TRP A 213 12.25 -16.19 -13.72
N GLY A 214 13.51 -16.45 -13.99
CA GLY A 214 14.00 -17.56 -14.81
C GLY A 214 15.51 -17.76 -14.58
N TYR A 215 16.07 -18.81 -15.17
CA TYR A 215 17.50 -19.06 -15.10
C TYR A 215 18.29 -18.24 -16.11
N GLN A 216 19.38 -17.64 -15.66
CA GLN A 216 20.41 -17.02 -16.50
C GLN A 216 21.77 -17.51 -16.02
N ASN A 217 22.53 -18.17 -16.87
CA ASN A 217 23.82 -18.77 -16.51
C ASN A 217 23.76 -19.63 -15.23
N GLY A 218 22.71 -20.44 -15.10
CA GLY A 218 22.47 -21.32 -13.96
C GLY A 218 22.02 -20.64 -12.64
N LYS A 219 21.83 -19.31 -12.64
CA LYS A 219 21.35 -18.54 -11.48
C LYS A 219 19.94 -18.02 -11.71
N LYS A 220 19.12 -18.01 -10.66
CA LYS A 220 17.79 -17.39 -10.71
C LYS A 220 17.92 -15.87 -10.86
N ARG A 221 17.30 -15.30 -11.89
CA ARG A 221 17.21 -13.87 -12.14
C ARG A 221 15.74 -13.45 -12.14
N ASN A 222 15.40 -12.45 -11.33
CA ASN A 222 14.06 -11.86 -11.30
C ASN A 222 14.00 -10.63 -12.25
N ALA A 223 12.98 -10.55 -13.07
CA ALA A 223 12.76 -9.42 -13.99
C ALA A 223 12.10 -8.21 -13.31
N LYS A 224 11.51 -8.41 -12.14
CA LYS A 224 10.85 -7.35 -11.36
C LYS A 224 11.55 -7.14 -10.03
N VAL A 225 12.53 -6.25 -10.04
CA VAL A 225 13.32 -5.88 -8.87
C VAL A 225 12.92 -4.48 -8.42
N VAL A 226 12.60 -4.33 -7.15
CA VAL A 226 12.42 -3.02 -6.52
C VAL A 226 13.73 -2.58 -5.89
N THR A 227 14.15 -1.38 -6.21
CA THR A 227 15.27 -0.69 -5.56
C THR A 227 14.77 0.63 -4.99
N ALA A 228 14.97 0.85 -3.69
CA ALA A 228 14.59 2.10 -3.03
C ALA A 228 15.71 2.63 -2.13
N PHE A 229 15.83 3.95 -2.09
CA PHE A 229 16.76 4.69 -1.23
C PHE A 229 16.06 5.96 -0.76
N ASP A 230 15.70 6.02 0.52
CA ASP A 230 14.76 7.00 1.11
C ASP A 230 15.35 7.72 2.33
N PRO A 231 16.43 8.53 2.22
CA PRO A 231 16.93 9.33 3.33
C PRO A 231 15.89 10.34 3.80
N THR A 232 15.68 10.38 5.11
CA THR A 232 14.72 11.26 5.77
C THR A 232 15.38 11.96 6.94
N ALA A 233 15.10 13.25 7.13
CA ALA A 233 15.53 14.04 8.27
C ALA A 233 14.36 14.83 8.85
N VAL A 234 14.30 14.91 10.18
CA VAL A 234 13.28 15.65 10.92
C VAL A 234 13.95 16.46 12.01
N ILE A 235 13.65 17.75 12.07
CA ILE A 235 13.98 18.61 13.19
C ILE A 235 12.67 19.02 13.84
N SER A 236 12.55 18.81 15.16
CA SER A 236 11.34 19.17 15.88
C SER A 236 11.64 19.73 17.25
N HIS A 237 10.90 20.76 17.62
CA HIS A 237 10.99 21.49 18.87
C HIS A 237 9.69 21.34 19.65
N ILE A 238 9.80 20.95 20.91
CA ILE A 238 8.71 21.00 21.88
C ILE A 238 8.99 22.15 22.83
N TRP A 239 8.03 23.06 22.95
CA TRP A 239 8.06 24.17 23.87
C TRP A 239 6.89 24.07 24.86
N LYS A 240 7.20 23.80 26.14
CA LYS A 240 6.26 23.90 27.24
C LYS A 240 6.22 25.37 27.69
N ILE A 241 5.28 26.13 27.13
CA ILE A 241 5.13 27.56 27.36
C ILE A 241 4.79 27.78 28.84
N ASP A 242 3.84 27.01 29.35
CA ASP A 242 3.45 26.86 30.73
C ASP A 242 3.00 25.43 31.03
N ASP A 243 2.58 25.13 32.26
CA ASP A 243 2.14 23.79 32.69
C ASP A 243 0.90 23.27 31.92
N THR A 244 0.17 24.17 31.27
CA THR A 244 -1.07 23.88 30.54
C THR A 244 -0.95 24.05 29.04
N THR A 245 0.18 24.56 28.54
CA THR A 245 0.36 24.93 27.13
C THR A 245 1.65 24.36 26.59
N THR A 246 1.51 23.52 25.53
CA THR A 246 2.64 22.95 24.82
C THR A 246 2.51 23.24 23.33
N LEU A 247 3.59 23.74 22.72
CA LEU A 247 3.71 23.92 21.27
C LEU A 247 4.75 22.94 20.72
N THR A 248 4.35 22.13 19.77
CA THR A 248 5.25 21.23 19.03
C THR A 248 5.37 21.72 17.60
N THR A 249 6.58 22.10 17.18
CA THR A 249 6.84 22.58 15.81
C THR A 249 7.93 21.73 15.19
N GLY A 250 7.72 21.28 13.95
CA GLY A 250 8.67 20.45 13.24
C GLY A 250 8.76 20.74 11.75
N VAL A 251 9.93 20.45 11.21
CA VAL A 251 10.24 20.47 9.77
C VAL A 251 10.85 19.13 9.39
N GLY A 252 10.37 18.55 8.32
CA GLY A 252 10.89 17.31 7.73
C GLY A 252 11.32 17.50 6.30
N ALA A 253 12.33 16.77 5.90
CA ALA A 253 12.76 16.63 4.51
C ALA A 253 12.94 15.16 4.17
N HIS A 254 12.42 14.76 3.02
CA HIS A 254 12.45 13.39 2.52
C HIS A 254 12.85 13.41 1.05
N TYR A 255 13.88 12.66 0.70
CA TYR A 255 14.27 12.41 -0.67
C TYR A 255 14.22 10.92 -0.95
N ALA A 256 13.39 10.50 -1.90
CA ALA A 256 13.27 9.10 -2.27
C ALA A 256 13.67 8.86 -3.72
N ARG A 257 14.43 7.80 -3.94
CA ARG A 257 14.67 7.19 -5.26
C ARG A 257 14.01 5.83 -5.23
N TYR A 258 12.99 5.64 -6.05
CA TYR A 258 12.26 4.39 -6.13
C TYR A 258 12.24 3.89 -7.57
N GLY A 259 12.80 2.71 -7.79
CA GLY A 259 12.83 2.01 -9.07
C GLY A 259 12.12 0.66 -9.00
N ASN A 260 11.49 0.27 -10.10
CA ASN A 260 10.92 -1.05 -10.27
C ASN A 260 11.18 -1.53 -11.70
N THR A 261 11.96 -2.60 -11.85
CA THR A 261 12.29 -3.14 -13.16
C THR A 261 11.12 -3.92 -13.77
N ALA A 262 11.14 -4.05 -15.09
CA ALA A 262 10.19 -4.88 -15.83
C ALA A 262 10.77 -5.23 -17.20
N LEU A 263 10.40 -6.41 -17.72
CA LEU A 263 10.66 -6.74 -19.13
C LEU A 263 9.89 -5.80 -20.05
N ASN A 264 10.54 -5.36 -21.11
CA ASN A 264 9.97 -4.64 -22.23
C ASN A 264 10.47 -5.26 -23.54
N TRP A 265 9.64 -5.24 -24.57
CA TRP A 265 9.96 -5.84 -25.87
C TRP A 265 9.34 -5.06 -27.01
N TYR A 266 9.93 -5.19 -28.19
CA TYR A 266 9.54 -4.50 -29.40
C TYR A 266 9.43 -5.50 -30.55
N ASN A 267 8.27 -5.53 -31.22
CA ASN A 267 7.97 -6.44 -32.35
C ASN A 267 8.40 -7.89 -32.12
N ALA A 268 8.14 -8.42 -30.93
CA ALA A 268 8.53 -9.76 -30.51
C ALA A 268 7.45 -10.39 -29.62
N PRO A 269 7.42 -11.73 -29.48
CA PRO A 269 6.51 -12.41 -28.57
C PRO A 269 6.62 -11.94 -27.13
N ASP A 270 5.52 -11.98 -26.38
CA ASP A 270 5.51 -11.66 -24.95
C ASP A 270 6.42 -12.64 -24.19
N PRO A 271 7.46 -12.15 -23.50
CA PRO A 271 8.43 -13.03 -22.82
C PRO A 271 7.95 -13.58 -21.47
N ARG A 272 6.74 -13.23 -21.02
CA ARG A 272 6.21 -13.70 -19.75
C ARG A 272 5.66 -15.11 -19.89
N PRO A 273 6.07 -16.06 -19.05
CA PRO A 273 5.63 -17.46 -19.18
C PRO A 273 4.11 -17.60 -19.00
N ASP A 274 3.52 -16.80 -18.10
CA ASP A 274 2.08 -16.78 -17.82
C ASP A 274 1.29 -15.84 -18.76
N TYR A 275 1.78 -15.57 -19.96
CA TYR A 275 1.00 -14.85 -20.95
C TYR A 275 -0.15 -15.72 -21.45
N TYR A 276 -1.38 -15.18 -21.49
CA TYR A 276 -2.59 -15.97 -21.74
C TYR A 276 -2.56 -16.83 -23.01
N ARG A 277 -1.76 -16.44 -24.04
CA ARG A 277 -1.59 -17.22 -25.28
C ARG A 277 -0.72 -18.46 -25.13
N TYR A 278 -0.09 -18.65 -23.98
CA TYR A 278 0.72 -19.84 -23.65
C TYR A 278 -0.02 -20.77 -22.68
N LEU A 279 -1.31 -20.53 -22.45
CA LEU A 279 -2.15 -21.35 -21.58
C LEU A 279 -3.03 -22.28 -22.40
N PRO A 280 -3.30 -23.52 -21.94
CA PRO A 280 -4.22 -24.45 -22.60
C PRO A 280 -5.59 -23.82 -22.90
N SER A 281 -6.15 -23.07 -21.97
CA SER A 281 -7.46 -22.41 -22.12
C SER A 281 -7.55 -21.36 -23.23
N TYR A 282 -6.43 -20.96 -23.82
CA TYR A 282 -6.43 -20.05 -24.99
C TYR A 282 -6.86 -20.71 -26.27
N PHE A 283 -6.56 -22.01 -26.44
CA PHE A 283 -6.77 -22.74 -27.67
C PHE A 283 -8.19 -23.32 -27.74
N GLU A 284 -8.80 -23.32 -28.92
CA GLU A 284 -10.08 -23.99 -29.17
C GLU A 284 -9.86 -25.45 -29.57
N ASP A 285 -8.68 -25.76 -30.10
CA ASP A 285 -8.27 -27.11 -30.56
C ASP A 285 -7.80 -27.95 -29.35
N GLU A 286 -8.40 -29.12 -29.17
CA GLU A 286 -8.13 -30.03 -28.05
C GLU A 286 -6.69 -30.60 -28.05
N ASP A 287 -6.11 -30.85 -29.22
CA ASP A 287 -4.74 -31.36 -29.35
C ASP A 287 -3.74 -30.27 -28.89
N MET A 288 -3.99 -29.04 -29.29
CA MET A 288 -3.19 -27.89 -28.81
C MET A 288 -3.35 -27.68 -27.31
N GLN A 289 -4.56 -27.80 -26.76
CA GLN A 289 -4.76 -27.72 -25.31
C GLN A 289 -3.96 -28.80 -24.58
N MET A 290 -3.99 -30.03 -25.08
CA MET A 290 -3.25 -31.17 -24.51
C MET A 290 -1.73 -30.92 -24.58
N GLN A 291 -1.22 -30.50 -25.74
CA GLN A 291 0.20 -30.20 -25.93
C GLN A 291 0.69 -29.13 -24.94
N TYR A 292 -0.05 -28.02 -24.78
CA TYR A 292 0.34 -26.96 -23.85
C TYR A 292 0.18 -27.38 -22.39
N ARG A 293 -0.80 -28.23 -22.07
CA ARG A 293 -0.92 -28.82 -20.73
C ARG A 293 0.28 -29.69 -20.40
N ASP A 294 0.73 -30.55 -21.34
CA ASP A 294 1.91 -31.36 -21.15
C ASP A 294 3.19 -30.55 -21.00
N LEU A 295 3.32 -29.44 -21.76
CA LEU A 295 4.44 -28.50 -21.61
C LEU A 295 4.47 -27.88 -20.21
N TRP A 296 3.32 -27.48 -19.68
CA TRP A 296 3.23 -26.95 -18.32
C TRP A 296 3.53 -27.99 -17.25
N HIS A 297 2.95 -29.21 -17.38
CA HIS A 297 3.20 -30.32 -16.45
C HIS A 297 4.62 -30.87 -16.53
N SER A 298 5.32 -30.66 -17.64
CA SER A 298 6.74 -31.03 -17.73
C SER A 298 7.64 -30.33 -16.71
N GLY A 299 7.19 -29.19 -16.15
CA GLY A 299 7.95 -28.39 -15.20
C GLY A 299 9.23 -27.80 -15.77
N ARG A 300 9.43 -27.81 -17.09
CA ARG A 300 10.65 -27.30 -17.75
C ARG A 300 10.78 -25.80 -17.54
N PRO A 301 11.87 -25.32 -16.88
CA PRO A 301 12.03 -23.90 -16.59
C PRO A 301 12.11 -22.97 -17.80
N ASP A 302 12.54 -23.50 -18.96
CA ASP A 302 12.61 -22.74 -20.21
C ASP A 302 11.22 -22.42 -20.80
N PHE A 303 10.18 -23.12 -20.35
CA PHE A 303 8.78 -22.87 -20.73
C PHE A 303 7.98 -22.26 -19.56
N THR A 304 8.13 -22.82 -18.37
CA THR A 304 7.33 -22.41 -17.20
C THR A 304 7.86 -21.14 -16.50
N GLN A 305 9.06 -20.68 -16.86
CA GLN A 305 9.71 -19.48 -16.33
C GLN A 305 10.23 -18.59 -17.47
N ILE A 306 10.76 -17.41 -17.14
CA ILE A 306 11.36 -16.51 -18.12
C ILE A 306 12.58 -17.18 -18.74
N ASN A 307 12.56 -17.37 -20.05
CA ASN A 307 13.68 -17.92 -20.80
C ASN A 307 14.67 -16.81 -21.18
N TRP A 308 15.55 -16.43 -20.24
CA TRP A 308 16.53 -15.36 -20.46
C TRP A 308 17.45 -15.63 -21.66
N ASP A 309 17.85 -16.86 -21.88
CA ASP A 309 18.77 -17.22 -22.99
C ASP A 309 18.13 -16.92 -24.34
N ASN A 310 16.82 -17.19 -24.50
CA ASN A 310 16.09 -16.84 -25.71
C ASN A 310 15.99 -15.32 -25.92
N LEU A 311 15.87 -14.52 -24.85
CA LEU A 311 15.84 -13.06 -24.95
C LEU A 311 17.19 -12.52 -25.45
N TYR A 312 18.31 -13.03 -24.92
CA TYR A 312 19.64 -12.71 -25.38
C TYR A 312 19.89 -13.16 -26.82
N LEU A 313 19.44 -14.40 -27.18
CA LEU A 313 19.57 -14.93 -28.52
C LEU A 313 18.82 -14.11 -29.56
N ALA A 314 17.59 -13.66 -29.24
CA ALA A 314 16.80 -12.78 -30.12
C ALA A 314 17.54 -11.46 -30.39
N ASN A 315 18.10 -10.83 -29.36
CA ASN A 315 18.89 -9.61 -29.50
C ASN A 315 20.18 -9.85 -30.30
N ALA A 316 20.89 -10.95 -30.06
CA ALA A 316 22.10 -11.30 -30.79
C ALA A 316 21.81 -11.56 -32.29
N ASN A 317 20.68 -12.20 -32.62
CA ASN A 317 20.25 -12.41 -34.01
C ASN A 317 19.91 -11.09 -34.68
N ASN A 318 19.23 -10.16 -34.00
CA ASN A 318 18.92 -8.83 -34.49
C ASN A 318 20.21 -8.03 -34.76
N LEU A 319 21.20 -8.11 -33.88
CA LEU A 319 22.50 -7.47 -34.04
C LEU A 319 23.28 -8.04 -35.24
N ARG A 320 23.26 -9.39 -35.44
CA ARG A 320 23.88 -10.05 -36.60
C ARG A 320 23.22 -9.64 -37.93
N ALA A 321 21.91 -9.35 -37.90
CA ALA A 321 21.18 -8.81 -39.04
C ALA A 321 21.47 -7.32 -39.32
N GLY A 322 22.40 -6.70 -38.61
CA GLY A 322 22.82 -5.30 -38.78
C GLY A 322 21.96 -4.29 -37.99
N ASN A 323 21.01 -4.72 -37.18
CA ASN A 323 20.19 -3.84 -36.36
C ASN A 323 20.62 -3.92 -34.89
N GLY A 324 21.21 -2.83 -34.38
CA GLY A 324 21.68 -2.75 -33.00
C GLY A 324 20.60 -2.38 -31.96
N ALA A 325 19.34 -2.17 -32.39
CA ALA A 325 18.24 -1.88 -31.47
C ALA A 325 17.81 -3.12 -30.66
N ALA A 326 17.47 -2.94 -29.41
CA ALA A 326 17.00 -4.01 -28.54
C ALA A 326 15.61 -4.48 -28.95
N VAL A 327 15.46 -5.80 -29.16
CA VAL A 327 14.17 -6.49 -29.30
C VAL A 327 13.56 -6.77 -27.94
N TYR A 328 14.39 -7.21 -26.98
CA TYR A 328 14.06 -7.39 -25.57
C TYR A 328 15.01 -6.57 -24.71
N MET A 329 14.49 -6.00 -23.62
CA MET A 329 15.28 -5.26 -22.64
C MET A 329 14.61 -5.33 -21.26
N VAL A 330 15.36 -4.93 -20.25
CA VAL A 330 14.80 -4.62 -18.91
C VAL A 330 14.74 -3.11 -18.77
N GLU A 331 13.55 -2.57 -18.50
CA GLU A 331 13.35 -1.16 -18.15
C GLU A 331 13.27 -0.99 -16.64
N GLU A 332 13.68 0.15 -16.10
CA GLU A 332 13.38 0.55 -14.72
C GLU A 332 12.39 1.71 -14.74
N ARG A 333 11.26 1.55 -14.07
CA ARG A 333 10.24 2.58 -13.87
C ARG A 333 10.53 3.30 -12.57
N ARG A 334 10.80 4.59 -12.70
CA ARG A 334 11.24 5.45 -11.61
C ARG A 334 10.12 6.35 -11.11
N SER A 335 10.05 6.48 -9.78
CA SER A 335 9.19 7.44 -9.06
C SER A 335 10.03 8.09 -7.97
N ASP A 336 10.81 9.09 -8.34
CA ASP A 336 11.67 9.81 -7.41
C ASP A 336 10.88 10.93 -6.73
N LEU A 337 11.11 11.15 -5.44
CA LEU A 337 10.35 12.08 -4.62
C LEU A 337 11.29 13.05 -3.89
N LEU A 338 10.96 14.34 -3.92
CA LEU A 338 11.49 15.33 -2.99
C LEU A 338 10.32 15.93 -2.24
N GLU A 339 10.33 15.80 -0.92
CA GLU A 339 9.27 16.31 -0.06
C GLU A 339 9.84 17.14 1.07
N THR A 340 9.17 18.25 1.39
CA THR A 340 9.40 19.04 2.59
C THR A 340 8.06 19.26 3.30
N SER A 341 8.05 19.09 4.61
CA SER A 341 6.86 19.19 5.45
C SER A 341 7.14 20.07 6.66
N PHE A 342 6.21 20.95 6.96
CA PHE A 342 6.18 21.77 8.16
C PHE A 342 4.88 21.51 8.92
N ASN A 343 4.98 21.31 10.24
CA ASN A 343 3.82 21.17 11.11
C ASN A 343 4.06 21.93 12.40
N SER A 344 3.03 22.59 12.91
CA SER A 344 3.05 23.21 14.25
C SER A 344 1.72 22.93 14.94
N THR A 345 1.78 22.36 16.15
CA THR A 345 0.60 21.93 16.91
C THR A 345 0.67 22.50 18.33
N LEU A 346 -0.37 23.22 18.69
CA LEU A 346 -0.59 23.79 20.01
C LEU A 346 -1.57 22.92 20.80
N ASN A 347 -1.18 22.51 22.00
CA ASN A 347 -2.06 21.92 23.01
C ASN A 347 -2.22 22.90 24.18
N LYS A 348 -3.45 23.28 24.47
CA LYS A 348 -3.80 24.17 25.59
C LYS A 348 -4.89 23.55 26.44
N GLN A 349 -4.63 23.45 27.75
CA GLN A 349 -5.64 23.09 28.73
C GLN A 349 -6.05 24.40 29.45
N PHE A 350 -7.27 24.90 29.23
CA PHE A 350 -7.74 26.15 29.82
C PHE A 350 -8.11 25.96 31.30
N ASN A 351 -8.71 24.80 31.61
CA ASN A 351 -9.08 24.42 32.96
C ASN A 351 -9.24 22.89 33.00
N ARG A 352 -9.62 22.32 34.15
CA ARG A 352 -9.79 20.86 34.33
C ARG A 352 -10.79 20.22 33.35
N HIS A 353 -11.63 21.01 32.69
CA HIS A 353 -12.69 20.51 31.80
C HIS A 353 -12.40 20.81 30.30
N LEU A 354 -11.89 21.98 30.00
CA LEU A 354 -11.79 22.50 28.64
C LEU A 354 -10.35 22.49 28.13
N GLY A 355 -10.14 21.83 27.02
CA GLY A 355 -8.87 21.79 26.30
C GLY A 355 -9.04 22.10 24.81
N LEU A 356 -8.02 22.67 24.20
CA LEU A 356 -7.90 22.98 22.78
C LEU A 356 -6.64 22.32 22.23
N THR A 357 -6.79 21.64 21.08
CA THR A 357 -5.66 21.29 20.23
C THR A 357 -5.86 21.97 18.88
N ALA A 358 -4.88 22.73 18.42
CA ALA A 358 -4.94 23.43 17.15
C ALA A 358 -3.61 23.29 16.41
N GLY A 359 -3.63 23.28 15.10
CA GLY A 359 -2.41 23.12 14.32
C GLY A 359 -2.48 23.72 12.95
N VAL A 360 -1.30 23.92 12.37
CA VAL A 360 -1.09 24.33 10.98
C VAL A 360 -0.06 23.41 10.36
N GLY A 361 -0.21 23.17 9.05
CA GLY A 361 0.72 22.38 8.28
C GLY A 361 0.91 22.98 6.88
N ALA A 362 2.11 22.81 6.32
CA ALA A 362 2.42 23.16 4.94
C ALA A 362 3.36 22.12 4.34
N ARG A 363 3.11 21.68 3.12
CA ARG A 363 3.89 20.64 2.44
C ARG A 363 4.15 20.99 0.99
N PHE A 364 5.32 20.66 0.54
CA PHE A 364 5.70 20.68 -0.86
C PHE A 364 6.22 19.31 -1.27
N THR A 365 5.74 18.80 -2.40
CA THR A 365 6.21 17.54 -2.99
C THR A 365 6.46 17.73 -4.47
N GLN A 366 7.64 17.30 -4.92
CA GLN A 366 7.94 17.06 -6.33
C GLN A 366 8.12 15.57 -6.55
N SER A 367 7.18 14.95 -7.28
CA SER A 367 7.27 13.54 -7.67
C SER A 367 7.68 13.46 -9.14
N ARG A 368 8.91 13.01 -9.41
CA ARG A 368 9.43 12.80 -10.75
C ARG A 368 9.15 11.39 -11.23
N GLN A 369 8.43 11.28 -12.34
CA GLN A 369 8.04 10.02 -12.96
C GLN A 369 8.75 9.87 -14.30
N PHE A 370 9.56 8.83 -14.46
CA PHE A 370 10.30 8.56 -15.71
C PHE A 370 10.62 7.07 -15.80
N LYS A 371 11.21 6.64 -16.93
CA LYS A 371 11.77 5.30 -17.03
C LYS A 371 13.15 5.34 -17.67
N THR A 372 13.98 4.37 -17.29
CA THR A 372 15.35 4.21 -17.80
C THR A 372 15.54 2.81 -18.37
N VAL A 373 16.56 2.66 -19.17
CA VAL A 373 17.06 1.37 -19.65
C VAL A 373 17.93 0.75 -18.55
N ASP A 374 17.49 -0.36 -17.96
CA ASP A 374 18.24 -1.07 -16.92
C ASP A 374 19.25 -2.06 -17.52
N ASP A 375 18.79 -2.90 -18.46
CA ASP A 375 19.62 -3.89 -19.15
C ASP A 375 19.18 -4.05 -20.62
N LEU A 376 20.13 -3.93 -21.53
CA LEU A 376 19.92 -4.08 -22.97
C LEU A 376 19.93 -5.54 -23.48
N LEU A 377 20.16 -6.50 -22.59
CA LEU A 377 20.21 -7.94 -22.88
C LEU A 377 21.09 -8.26 -24.11
N GLY A 378 22.28 -7.63 -24.20
CA GLY A 378 23.23 -7.85 -25.28
C GLY A 378 23.05 -6.99 -26.55
N SER A 379 22.04 -6.12 -26.59
CA SER A 379 21.87 -5.13 -27.67
C SER A 379 22.68 -3.86 -27.42
N ASN A 380 22.74 -2.99 -28.44
CA ASN A 380 23.53 -1.76 -28.36
C ASN A 380 22.76 -0.57 -27.78
N TYR A 381 21.46 -0.43 -28.11
CA TYR A 381 20.62 0.70 -27.70
C TYR A 381 19.13 0.34 -27.79
N VAL A 382 18.29 1.20 -27.23
CA VAL A 382 16.85 1.24 -27.44
C VAL A 382 16.50 2.44 -28.30
N LEU A 383 15.65 2.28 -29.31
CA LEU A 383 15.08 3.38 -30.06
C LEU A 383 13.93 3.99 -29.25
N ASP A 384 13.98 5.31 -29.01
CA ASP A 384 13.00 6.02 -28.18
C ASP A 384 11.75 6.41 -28.98
N ILE A 385 11.07 5.39 -29.46
CA ILE A 385 9.78 5.49 -30.15
C ILE A 385 8.69 4.78 -29.39
N ASP A 386 7.45 5.16 -29.67
CA ASP A 386 6.29 4.46 -29.14
C ASP A 386 5.93 3.27 -30.03
N LYS A 387 6.22 2.08 -29.56
CA LYS A 387 5.97 0.82 -30.27
C LYS A 387 4.49 0.56 -30.62
N PHE A 388 3.57 1.16 -29.87
CA PHE A 388 2.14 1.03 -30.13
C PHE A 388 1.69 2.02 -31.22
N ALA A 389 2.26 3.22 -31.21
CA ALA A 389 2.00 4.21 -32.24
C ALA A 389 2.52 3.77 -33.62
N GLU A 390 3.67 3.07 -33.67
CA GLU A 390 4.24 2.58 -34.93
C GLU A 390 3.26 1.69 -35.72
N ARG A 391 2.57 0.78 -35.04
CA ARG A 391 1.54 -0.04 -35.69
C ARG A 391 0.37 0.78 -36.23
N ASP A 392 -0.07 1.76 -35.42
CA ASP A 392 -1.32 2.49 -35.65
C ASP A 392 -1.15 3.75 -36.51
N PHE A 393 0.06 4.27 -36.60
CA PHE A 393 0.42 5.52 -37.32
C PHE A 393 1.69 5.35 -38.17
N SER A 394 1.88 4.22 -38.84
CA SER A 394 3.08 3.86 -39.57
C SER A 394 3.52 4.87 -40.66
N GLY A 395 2.60 5.74 -41.14
CA GLY A 395 2.87 6.81 -42.08
C GLY A 395 3.15 8.18 -41.47
N ASP A 396 3.13 8.30 -40.14
CA ASP A 396 3.28 9.59 -39.44
C ASP A 396 4.45 9.49 -38.44
N HIS A 397 5.64 9.84 -38.93
CA HIS A 397 6.88 9.76 -38.17
C HIS A 397 6.84 10.53 -36.85
N ASP A 398 6.19 11.70 -36.82
CA ASP A 398 6.12 12.53 -35.61
C ASP A 398 5.30 11.84 -34.51
N LYS A 399 4.20 11.17 -34.86
CA LYS A 399 3.37 10.44 -33.88
C LYS A 399 4.07 9.26 -33.24
N LEU A 400 5.12 8.73 -33.88
CA LEU A 400 5.93 7.66 -33.33
C LEU A 400 6.85 8.14 -32.19
N GLN A 401 7.18 9.43 -32.15
CA GLN A 401 8.20 9.95 -31.25
C GLN A 401 7.68 10.06 -29.81
N ASN A 402 8.44 9.53 -28.85
CA ASN A 402 8.22 9.82 -27.43
C ASN A 402 8.65 11.24 -27.07
N ASP A 403 9.62 11.82 -27.82
CA ASP A 403 10.12 13.17 -27.62
C ASP A 403 10.45 13.86 -28.95
N LEU A 404 9.52 14.66 -29.46
CA LEU A 404 9.70 15.46 -30.67
C LEU A 404 10.87 16.45 -30.59
N ASN A 405 11.32 16.82 -29.39
CA ASN A 405 12.50 17.66 -29.22
C ASN A 405 13.81 16.92 -29.54
N ARG A 406 13.76 15.58 -29.58
CA ARG A 406 14.90 14.70 -29.89
C ARG A 406 14.40 13.44 -30.60
N PRO A 407 13.96 13.56 -31.88
CA PRO A 407 13.42 12.45 -32.63
C PRO A 407 14.49 11.36 -32.88
N ASP A 408 14.05 10.14 -33.09
CA ASP A 408 14.84 8.94 -33.39
C ASP A 408 16.02 8.69 -32.45
N ARG A 409 15.86 9.11 -31.20
CA ARG A 409 16.92 9.05 -30.21
C ARG A 409 17.28 7.60 -29.86
N LYS A 410 18.58 7.28 -29.99
CA LYS A 410 19.15 6.05 -29.47
C LYS A 410 19.47 6.22 -28.00
N VAL A 411 18.90 5.35 -27.16
CA VAL A 411 19.06 5.41 -25.71
C VAL A 411 19.85 4.20 -25.24
N TYR A 412 20.88 4.48 -24.47
CA TYR A 412 21.80 3.49 -23.91
C TYR A 412 21.40 3.16 -22.46
N LYS A 413 22.14 2.20 -21.86
CA LYS A 413 21.94 1.83 -20.44
C LYS A 413 21.89 3.08 -19.54
N ASP A 414 21.01 3.06 -18.53
CA ASP A 414 20.71 4.15 -17.60
C ASP A 414 20.08 5.41 -18.22
N GLY A 415 19.94 5.45 -19.55
CA GLY A 415 19.31 6.55 -20.26
C GLY A 415 17.79 6.60 -20.05
N ILE A 416 17.24 7.83 -19.96
CA ILE A 416 15.79 8.05 -19.84
C ILE A 416 15.14 7.90 -21.21
N PHE A 417 14.02 7.19 -21.32
CA PHE A 417 13.22 7.01 -22.53
C PHE A 417 11.72 6.88 -22.23
N GLY A 418 10.90 7.02 -23.26
CA GLY A 418 9.46 6.78 -23.22
C GLY A 418 8.67 7.91 -22.58
N TYR A 419 8.94 8.25 -21.33
CA TYR A 419 8.30 9.36 -20.62
C TYR A 419 9.18 9.94 -19.52
N ASN A 420 9.00 11.25 -19.26
CA ASN A 420 9.62 11.96 -18.14
C ASN A 420 8.77 13.19 -17.79
N PHE A 421 8.26 13.25 -16.57
CA PHE A 421 7.47 14.38 -16.07
C PHE A 421 7.58 14.51 -14.55
N ASN A 422 7.30 15.70 -14.05
CA ASN A 422 7.16 16.00 -12.64
C ASN A 422 5.68 16.24 -12.29
N LEU A 423 5.25 15.78 -11.12
CA LEU A 423 4.06 16.25 -10.43
C LEU A 423 4.52 17.15 -9.29
N ASN A 424 4.17 18.43 -9.34
CA ASN A 424 4.47 19.40 -8.29
C ASN A 424 3.21 19.65 -7.49
N ILE A 425 3.25 19.35 -6.19
CA ILE A 425 2.11 19.34 -5.28
C ILE A 425 2.42 20.27 -4.10
N TYR A 426 1.47 21.13 -3.77
CA TYR A 426 1.53 22.01 -2.60
C TYR A 426 0.25 21.83 -1.78
N SER A 427 0.38 21.69 -0.48
CA SER A 427 -0.76 21.72 0.42
C SER A 427 -0.47 22.56 1.65
N ALA A 428 -1.51 23.20 2.17
CA ALA A 428 -1.49 23.88 3.44
C ALA A 428 -2.78 23.60 4.19
N ASN A 429 -2.71 23.45 5.49
CA ASN A 429 -3.89 23.23 6.32
C ASN A 429 -3.83 23.99 7.63
N ALA A 430 -5.01 24.28 8.17
CA ALA A 430 -5.19 24.81 9.51
C ALA A 430 -6.39 24.11 10.17
N TRP A 431 -6.28 23.77 11.43
CA TRP A 431 -7.32 23.04 12.13
C TRP A 431 -7.35 23.34 13.62
N ALA A 432 -8.51 23.10 14.23
CA ALA A 432 -8.69 23.17 15.67
C ALA A 432 -9.70 22.14 16.15
N VAL A 433 -9.47 21.58 17.33
CA VAL A 433 -10.36 20.65 18.02
C VAL A 433 -10.48 21.07 19.47
N ASN A 434 -11.69 21.42 19.90
CA ASN A 434 -12.02 21.66 21.29
C ASN A 434 -12.45 20.36 21.95
N ARG A 435 -12.05 20.16 23.20
CA ARG A 435 -12.42 19.00 24.02
C ARG A 435 -12.95 19.47 25.35
N TYR A 436 -14.07 18.89 25.76
CA TYR A 436 -14.62 19.10 27.08
C TYR A 436 -14.75 17.76 27.80
N THR A 437 -14.28 17.69 29.02
CA THR A 437 -14.30 16.49 29.86
C THR A 437 -14.96 16.80 31.20
N SER A 438 -15.97 15.98 31.56
CA SER A 438 -16.64 16.06 32.83
C SER A 438 -16.81 14.68 33.47
N ARG A 439 -17.49 14.62 34.61
CA ARG A 439 -17.72 13.34 35.28
C ARG A 439 -18.50 12.33 34.43
N HIS A 440 -19.55 12.78 33.74
CA HIS A 440 -20.44 11.92 32.96
C HIS A 440 -20.34 12.12 31.47
N TRP A 441 -19.88 13.30 31.00
CA TRP A 441 -19.87 13.68 29.60
C TRP A 441 -18.48 14.10 29.15
N ASP A 442 -18.00 13.50 28.09
CA ASP A 442 -16.90 14.04 27.31
C ASP A 442 -17.44 14.35 25.91
N TYR A 443 -17.08 15.49 25.35
CA TYR A 443 -17.38 15.78 23.95
C TYR A 443 -16.22 16.55 23.33
N TYR A 444 -16.13 16.42 22.03
CA TYR A 444 -15.22 17.19 21.22
C TYR A 444 -15.90 17.64 19.94
N TYR A 445 -15.40 18.73 19.38
CA TYR A 445 -15.77 19.22 18.05
C TYR A 445 -14.59 19.96 17.45
N GLY A 446 -14.48 19.91 16.11
CA GLY A 446 -13.38 20.56 15.42
C GLY A 446 -13.63 20.73 13.95
N ALA A 447 -12.82 21.59 13.35
CA ALA A 447 -12.81 21.84 11.91
C ALA A 447 -11.38 21.91 11.39
N LYS A 448 -11.21 21.53 10.14
CA LYS A 448 -9.97 21.59 9.35
C LYS A 448 -10.27 22.23 8.01
N LEU A 449 -9.48 23.21 7.62
CA LEU A 449 -9.43 23.79 6.28
C LEU A 449 -8.15 23.31 5.62
N THR A 450 -8.24 22.82 4.38
CA THR A 450 -7.09 22.37 3.59
C THR A 450 -7.13 23.03 2.21
N TYR A 451 -6.01 23.59 1.80
CA TYR A 451 -5.77 24.03 0.44
C TYR A 451 -4.78 23.10 -0.22
N THR A 452 -5.13 22.55 -1.38
CA THR A 452 -4.25 21.68 -2.18
C THR A 452 -4.19 22.18 -3.60
N ASN A 453 -3.00 22.27 -4.16
CA ASN A 453 -2.84 22.47 -5.60
C ASN A 453 -1.76 21.57 -6.17
N PHE A 454 -1.97 21.15 -7.40
CA PHE A 454 -0.99 20.36 -8.12
C PHE A 454 -1.02 20.63 -9.62
N ARG A 455 0.10 20.33 -10.29
CA ARG A 455 0.21 20.35 -11.75
C ARG A 455 1.25 19.35 -12.23
N ARG A 456 1.04 18.88 -13.46
CA ARG A 456 2.05 18.14 -14.22
C ARG A 456 3.02 19.11 -14.93
N ASP A 457 4.30 18.76 -14.98
CA ASP A 457 5.34 19.46 -15.74
C ASP A 457 6.08 18.43 -16.60
N GLY A 458 5.72 18.35 -17.88
CA GLY A 458 6.26 17.39 -18.85
C GLY A 458 7.67 17.79 -19.33
N LYS A 459 8.57 16.81 -19.40
CA LYS A 459 9.97 17.00 -19.83
C LYS A 459 10.27 16.40 -21.21
N MET A 460 9.29 15.73 -21.82
CA MET A 460 9.34 15.16 -23.17
C MET A 460 8.10 15.59 -23.93
N ARG A 461 8.27 15.94 -25.22
CA ARG A 461 7.19 16.37 -26.10
C ARG A 461 6.70 15.16 -26.90
N ASN A 462 5.63 14.53 -26.46
CA ASN A 462 5.09 13.34 -27.09
C ASN A 462 4.46 13.66 -28.45
N GLY A 463 4.76 12.89 -29.47
CA GLY A 463 4.31 13.15 -30.85
C GLY A 463 2.81 13.06 -31.07
N ARG A 464 2.08 12.30 -30.25
CA ARG A 464 0.61 12.22 -30.31
C ARG A 464 -0.09 13.37 -29.57
N TYR A 465 0.59 13.95 -28.59
CA TYR A 465 0.08 15.02 -27.73
C TYR A 465 1.06 16.18 -27.61
N PRO A 466 1.49 16.79 -28.73
CA PRO A 466 2.57 17.77 -28.73
C PRO A 466 2.27 19.02 -27.90
N ASP A 467 0.98 19.38 -27.76
CA ASP A 467 0.53 20.61 -27.10
C ASP A 467 0.18 20.41 -25.62
N SER A 468 0.00 19.15 -25.17
CA SER A 468 -0.40 18.82 -23.78
C SER A 468 0.54 17.88 -23.05
N SER A 469 1.71 17.56 -23.63
CA SER A 469 2.69 16.66 -23.04
C SER A 469 3.92 17.36 -22.47
N TYR A 470 4.29 18.52 -22.98
CA TYR A 470 5.53 19.24 -22.67
C TYR A 470 5.29 20.54 -21.91
N GLY A 471 6.18 20.82 -20.95
CA GLY A 471 6.10 22.03 -20.14
C GLY A 471 5.08 21.92 -18.98
N LYS A 472 4.71 23.08 -18.47
CA LYS A 472 3.83 23.21 -17.30
C LYS A 472 2.37 23.15 -17.72
N GLY A 473 1.68 22.08 -17.35
CA GLY A 473 0.24 21.91 -17.55
C GLY A 473 -0.61 22.80 -16.67
N ILE A 474 -1.93 22.60 -16.75
CA ILE A 474 -2.93 23.31 -15.94
C ILE A 474 -2.69 23.06 -14.45
N ARG A 475 -2.86 24.11 -13.65
CA ARG A 475 -2.83 24.01 -12.19
C ARG A 475 -4.23 23.71 -11.67
N HIS A 476 -4.39 22.56 -11.03
CA HIS A 476 -5.60 22.20 -10.33
C HIS A 476 -5.54 22.71 -8.89
N GLN A 477 -6.64 23.29 -8.39
CA GLN A 477 -6.71 23.92 -7.06
C GLN A 477 -7.97 23.47 -6.35
N PHE A 478 -7.84 23.11 -5.07
CA PHE A 478 -8.95 22.64 -4.25
C PHE A 478 -8.87 23.31 -2.88
N THR A 479 -10.05 23.64 -2.35
CA THR A 479 -10.20 24.12 -0.98
C THR A 479 -11.24 23.25 -0.29
N ASP A 480 -10.80 22.53 0.73
CA ASP A 480 -11.55 21.48 1.37
C ASP A 480 -11.77 21.79 2.85
N ILE A 481 -12.96 21.47 3.34
CA ILE A 481 -13.34 21.63 4.74
C ILE A 481 -13.74 20.27 5.28
N THR A 482 -13.24 19.95 6.47
CA THR A 482 -13.66 18.76 7.22
C THR A 482 -14.07 19.19 8.62
N VAL A 483 -15.24 18.74 9.06
CA VAL A 483 -15.74 18.93 10.43
C VAL A 483 -15.91 17.57 11.09
N LYS A 484 -15.63 17.51 12.40
CA LYS A 484 -15.85 16.31 13.19
C LYS A 484 -16.30 16.64 14.61
N GLY A 485 -16.99 15.69 15.22
CA GLY A 485 -17.40 15.78 16.61
C GLY A 485 -17.65 14.39 17.20
N GLY A 486 -17.69 14.34 18.50
CA GLY A 486 -18.00 13.11 19.20
C GLY A 486 -18.46 13.38 20.63
N LEU A 487 -19.17 12.40 21.15
CA LEU A 487 -19.77 12.45 22.48
C LEU A 487 -19.55 11.11 23.17
N THR A 488 -19.08 11.17 24.41
CA THR A 488 -18.98 9.99 25.27
C THR A 488 -19.84 10.21 26.52
N TYR A 489 -20.79 9.32 26.75
CA TYR A 489 -21.53 9.24 28.00
C TYR A 489 -20.96 8.15 28.90
N LYS A 490 -20.54 8.52 30.11
CA LYS A 490 -19.99 7.62 31.12
C LYS A 490 -21.10 7.25 32.10
N PHE A 491 -21.69 6.06 31.93
CA PHE A 491 -22.67 5.55 32.91
C PHE A 491 -22.05 5.46 34.31
N ASN A 492 -20.79 4.97 34.30
CA ASN A 492 -19.90 4.88 35.47
C ASN A 492 -18.45 4.71 34.98
N GLY A 493 -17.52 4.40 35.89
CA GLY A 493 -16.10 4.19 35.51
C GLY A 493 -15.82 2.92 34.69
N ARG A 494 -16.83 2.08 34.45
CA ARG A 494 -16.68 0.77 33.76
C ARG A 494 -17.44 0.70 32.45
N HIS A 495 -18.44 1.52 32.25
CA HIS A 495 -19.36 1.45 31.13
C HIS A 495 -19.51 2.82 30.46
N MET A 496 -19.25 2.90 29.17
CA MET A 496 -19.31 4.12 28.40
C MET A 496 -19.98 3.86 27.03
N LEU A 497 -20.69 4.86 26.55
CA LEU A 497 -21.21 4.90 25.17
C LEU A 497 -20.54 6.06 24.46
N THR A 498 -19.87 5.78 23.34
CA THR A 498 -19.16 6.78 22.54
C THR A 498 -19.74 6.83 21.12
N ALA A 499 -20.10 8.04 20.68
CA ALA A 499 -20.53 8.30 19.31
C ALA A 499 -19.58 9.29 18.66
N ASN A 500 -19.19 9.04 17.41
CA ASN A 500 -18.35 9.93 16.60
C ASN A 500 -19.03 10.20 15.27
N ILE A 501 -18.84 11.39 14.73
CA ILE A 501 -19.31 11.80 13.42
C ILE A 501 -18.26 12.68 12.74
N SER A 502 -18.13 12.53 11.44
CA SER A 502 -17.26 13.35 10.60
C SER A 502 -17.86 13.54 9.22
N TYR A 503 -17.76 14.77 8.69
CA TYR A 503 -18.10 15.07 7.32
C TYR A 503 -17.08 16.03 6.72
N GLY A 504 -16.63 15.74 5.50
CA GLY A 504 -15.67 16.63 4.85
C GLY A 504 -15.47 16.34 3.38
N SER A 505 -14.69 17.20 2.73
CA SER A 505 -14.21 16.99 1.38
C SER A 505 -12.70 16.83 1.36
N GLU A 506 -12.19 16.18 0.31
CA GLU A 506 -10.77 16.00 0.05
C GLU A 506 -10.46 16.07 -1.44
N ALA A 507 -9.35 16.71 -1.79
CA ALA A 507 -8.87 16.80 -3.16
C ALA A 507 -8.55 15.40 -3.72
N PRO A 508 -8.79 15.15 -5.03
CA PRO A 508 -8.34 13.91 -5.66
C PRO A 508 -6.82 13.78 -5.58
N LEU A 509 -6.35 12.55 -5.42
CA LEU A 509 -4.92 12.28 -5.43
C LEU A 509 -4.33 12.57 -6.82
N PRO A 510 -3.20 13.29 -6.94
CA PRO A 510 -2.61 13.61 -8.23
C PRO A 510 -2.33 12.40 -9.11
N ASN A 511 -1.96 11.27 -8.50
CA ASN A 511 -1.76 9.98 -9.16
C ASN A 511 -3.05 9.43 -9.83
N GLU A 512 -4.24 9.80 -9.37
CA GLU A 512 -5.54 9.36 -9.89
C GLU A 512 -6.20 10.41 -10.80
N ALA A 513 -5.81 11.68 -10.66
CA ALA A 513 -6.41 12.82 -11.34
C ALA A 513 -6.13 12.85 -12.85
N TYR A 514 -4.92 12.47 -13.27
CA TYR A 514 -4.55 12.49 -14.69
C TYR A 514 -4.92 11.18 -15.40
N ILE A 515 -5.54 11.28 -16.57
CA ILE A 515 -5.97 10.10 -17.35
C ILE A 515 -4.76 9.31 -17.84
N SER A 516 -3.85 9.95 -18.58
CA SER A 516 -2.63 9.32 -19.12
C SER A 516 -1.38 10.18 -18.86
N PRO A 517 -0.93 10.29 -17.60
CA PRO A 517 0.11 11.28 -17.22
C PRO A 517 1.48 11.05 -17.89
N ARG A 518 1.70 9.87 -18.47
CA ARG A 518 2.95 9.56 -19.20
C ARG A 518 3.07 10.34 -20.51
N ILE A 519 1.96 10.60 -21.18
CA ILE A 519 1.90 11.14 -22.54
C ILE A 519 1.14 12.47 -22.66
N THR A 520 0.31 12.85 -21.69
CA THR A 520 -0.51 14.06 -21.72
C THR A 520 -0.81 14.57 -20.30
N ASP A 521 -1.16 15.84 -20.18
CA ASP A 521 -1.64 16.45 -18.92
C ASP A 521 -3.16 16.45 -18.78
N ARG A 522 -3.88 15.73 -19.64
CA ARG A 522 -5.35 15.67 -19.62
C ARG A 522 -5.88 15.07 -18.32
N THR A 523 -6.90 15.69 -17.82
CA THR A 523 -7.75 15.23 -16.69
C THR A 523 -9.19 15.10 -17.15
N ILE A 524 -10.08 14.62 -16.28
CA ILE A 524 -11.51 14.72 -16.53
C ILE A 524 -11.95 16.18 -16.46
N ASP A 525 -13.01 16.53 -17.20
CA ASP A 525 -13.61 17.85 -17.14
C ASP A 525 -14.28 18.08 -15.78
N ASN A 526 -14.19 19.32 -15.26
CA ASN A 526 -14.81 19.72 -13.99
C ASN A 526 -14.46 18.81 -12.80
N MET A 527 -13.20 18.40 -12.68
CA MET A 527 -12.70 17.62 -11.55
C MET A 527 -13.02 18.30 -10.21
N LYS A 528 -13.60 17.56 -9.27
CA LYS A 528 -14.07 18.04 -7.97
C LYS A 528 -13.43 17.24 -6.84
N SER A 529 -13.43 17.83 -5.64
CA SER A 529 -13.12 17.13 -4.40
C SER A 529 -14.17 16.06 -4.10
N GLY A 530 -13.72 14.89 -3.68
CA GLY A 530 -14.59 13.86 -3.14
C GLY A 530 -15.08 14.26 -1.74
N ARG A 531 -16.20 13.67 -1.29
CA ARG A 531 -16.78 13.92 0.02
C ARG A 531 -16.88 12.62 0.80
N ILE A 532 -16.73 12.73 2.12
CA ILE A 532 -16.78 11.57 3.01
C ILE A 532 -17.67 11.94 4.21
N PHE A 533 -18.64 11.07 4.49
CA PHE A 533 -19.39 11.05 5.73
C PHE A 533 -19.02 9.79 6.52
N SER A 534 -18.75 9.91 7.81
CA SER A 534 -18.51 8.76 8.68
C SER A 534 -19.17 8.96 10.04
N ALA A 535 -19.79 7.91 10.53
CA ALA A 535 -20.37 7.86 11.87
C ALA A 535 -20.11 6.50 12.52
N ASP A 536 -19.88 6.49 13.83
CA ASP A 536 -19.82 5.27 14.62
C ASP A 536 -20.44 5.45 16.00
N LEU A 537 -20.93 4.33 16.55
CA LEU A 537 -21.45 4.22 17.92
C LEU A 537 -20.82 3.01 18.58
N ASN A 538 -20.18 3.21 19.72
CA ASN A 538 -19.42 2.19 20.42
C ASN A 538 -19.87 2.11 21.89
N TYR A 539 -20.18 0.91 22.35
CA TYR A 539 -20.30 0.60 23.76
C TYR A 539 -18.98 0.01 24.26
N VAL A 540 -18.36 0.70 25.19
CA VAL A 540 -17.07 0.33 25.78
C VAL A 540 -17.29 -0.11 27.22
N PHE A 541 -16.72 -1.27 27.57
CA PHE A 541 -16.79 -1.82 28.90
C PHE A 541 -15.40 -2.18 29.42
N SER A 542 -15.16 -1.90 30.70
CA SER A 542 -13.86 -2.13 31.37
C SER A 542 -14.09 -2.61 32.81
N MET A 543 -14.40 -3.87 32.96
CA MET A 543 -14.53 -4.57 34.22
C MET A 543 -13.19 -5.22 34.62
N PRO A 544 -12.95 -5.63 35.86
CA PRO A 544 -11.68 -6.21 36.28
C PRO A 544 -11.23 -7.42 35.46
N GLN A 545 -12.18 -8.29 35.08
CA GLN A 545 -11.92 -9.51 34.31
C GLN A 545 -12.26 -9.38 32.83
N LEU A 546 -13.17 -8.49 32.44
CA LEU A 546 -13.66 -8.37 31.07
C LEU A 546 -13.58 -6.93 30.59
N ALA A 547 -12.80 -6.70 29.55
CA ALA A 547 -12.69 -5.39 28.91
C ALA A 547 -12.86 -5.52 27.39
N GLY A 548 -13.51 -4.54 26.78
CA GLY A 548 -13.72 -4.58 25.34
C GLY A 548 -14.65 -3.50 24.81
N ARG A 549 -15.01 -3.67 23.54
CA ARG A 549 -15.87 -2.76 22.80
C ARG A 549 -16.75 -3.54 21.82
N ILE A 550 -17.99 -3.10 21.72
CA ILE A 550 -18.90 -3.47 20.63
C ILE A 550 -19.26 -2.17 19.93
N GLY A 551 -19.13 -2.12 18.62
CA GLY A 551 -19.40 -0.90 17.86
C GLY A 551 -20.06 -1.17 16.52
N VAL A 552 -20.86 -0.20 16.07
CA VAL A 552 -21.38 -0.16 14.72
C VAL A 552 -20.81 1.07 14.01
N PHE A 553 -20.58 0.96 12.72
CA PHE A 553 -20.07 2.07 11.93
C PHE A 553 -20.72 2.13 10.55
N GLN A 554 -20.74 3.33 9.99
CA GLN A 554 -21.08 3.58 8.60
C GLN A 554 -20.24 4.72 8.04
N THR A 555 -19.67 4.50 6.86
CA THR A 555 -18.94 5.50 6.10
C THR A 555 -19.42 5.51 4.68
N ASN A 556 -19.78 6.68 4.20
CA ASN A 556 -20.21 6.92 2.82
C ASN A 556 -19.15 7.78 2.13
N PHE A 557 -18.62 7.27 1.05
CA PHE A 557 -17.74 7.99 0.13
C PHE A 557 -18.57 8.48 -1.04
N TYR A 558 -18.43 9.74 -1.40
CA TYR A 558 -19.15 10.36 -2.51
C TYR A 558 -18.18 11.03 -3.46
N ASP A 559 -18.49 10.96 -4.75
CA ASP A 559 -17.75 11.65 -5.82
C ASP A 559 -16.25 11.33 -5.87
N GLN A 560 -15.86 10.10 -5.50
CA GLN A 560 -14.47 9.67 -5.54
C GLN A 560 -14.02 9.43 -6.98
N MET A 561 -12.68 9.47 -7.17
CA MET A 561 -12.02 9.09 -8.42
C MET A 561 -11.23 7.81 -8.25
N GLU A 562 -11.21 6.96 -9.27
CA GLU A 562 -10.41 5.74 -9.33
C GLU A 562 -9.79 5.60 -10.72
N ARG A 563 -8.50 5.33 -10.81
CA ARG A 563 -7.81 5.11 -12.09
C ARG A 563 -7.29 3.69 -12.18
N ASN A 564 -7.64 3.02 -13.27
CA ASN A 564 -7.14 1.72 -13.66
C ASN A 564 -6.39 1.81 -15.00
N SER A 565 -5.33 1.04 -15.16
CA SER A 565 -4.57 0.96 -16.41
C SER A 565 -4.20 -0.49 -16.67
N TYR A 566 -4.39 -0.95 -17.90
CA TYR A 566 -4.03 -2.29 -18.32
C TYR A 566 -3.53 -2.29 -19.77
N TYR A 567 -2.82 -3.33 -20.14
CA TYR A 567 -2.46 -3.57 -21.53
C TYR A 567 -3.55 -4.37 -22.21
N ASP A 568 -4.15 -3.81 -23.27
CA ASP A 568 -5.11 -4.50 -24.10
C ASP A 568 -4.37 -5.19 -25.26
N GLY A 569 -4.38 -6.53 -25.26
CA GLY A 569 -3.70 -7.30 -26.29
C GLY A 569 -4.44 -7.37 -27.63
N ILE A 570 -5.73 -7.00 -27.67
CA ILE A 570 -6.54 -6.89 -28.89
C ILE A 570 -6.26 -5.55 -29.55
N GLU A 571 -6.40 -4.47 -28.79
CA GLU A 571 -6.06 -3.10 -29.23
C GLU A 571 -4.55 -2.90 -29.36
N GLY A 572 -3.74 -3.76 -28.72
CA GLY A 572 -2.28 -3.71 -28.73
C GLY A 572 -1.70 -2.46 -28.09
N THR A 573 -2.40 -1.84 -27.16
CA THR A 573 -2.01 -0.59 -26.49
C THR A 573 -2.37 -0.60 -25.01
N PHE A 574 -1.83 0.33 -24.25
CA PHE A 574 -2.32 0.58 -22.89
C PHE A 574 -3.63 1.37 -22.91
N ILE A 575 -4.59 0.87 -22.16
CA ILE A 575 -5.86 1.53 -21.87
C ILE A 575 -5.80 2.10 -20.45
N ASN A 576 -6.06 3.37 -20.32
CA ASN A 576 -6.27 4.05 -19.05
C ASN A 576 -7.77 4.32 -18.89
N HIS A 577 -8.30 3.94 -17.75
CA HIS A 577 -9.72 4.12 -17.42
C HIS A 577 -9.83 4.87 -16.09
N VAL A 578 -10.46 6.02 -16.12
CA VAL A 578 -10.73 6.85 -14.95
C VAL A 578 -12.21 6.81 -14.66
N LEU A 579 -12.58 6.29 -13.50
CA LEU A 579 -13.91 6.41 -12.93
C LEU A 579 -14.00 7.71 -12.14
N TYR A 580 -15.13 8.41 -12.24
CA TYR A 580 -15.41 9.60 -11.44
C TYR A 580 -16.89 9.62 -11.03
N GLY A 581 -17.19 10.35 -9.95
CA GLY A 581 -18.48 10.26 -9.31
C GLY A 581 -18.74 8.90 -8.65
N VAL A 582 -17.66 8.22 -8.20
CA VAL A 582 -17.75 6.92 -7.52
C VAL A 582 -18.29 7.10 -6.11
N ASN A 583 -19.38 6.39 -5.79
CA ASN A 583 -19.92 6.35 -4.44
C ASN A 583 -19.80 4.95 -3.86
N ARG A 584 -19.35 4.87 -2.61
CA ARG A 584 -19.20 3.61 -1.87
C ARG A 584 -19.79 3.73 -0.47
N ILE A 585 -20.30 2.63 0.04
CA ILE A 585 -20.79 2.51 1.42
C ILE A 585 -20.00 1.42 2.11
N HIS A 586 -19.42 1.76 3.25
CA HIS A 586 -18.78 0.84 4.18
C HIS A 586 -19.55 0.87 5.48
N ARG A 587 -20.09 -0.28 5.92
CA ARG A 587 -20.84 -0.40 7.17
C ARG A 587 -20.59 -1.74 7.84
N GLY A 588 -20.75 -1.80 9.13
CA GLY A 588 -20.56 -3.06 9.83
C GLY A 588 -20.64 -2.94 11.34
N LEU A 589 -20.47 -4.11 11.96
CA LEU A 589 -20.38 -4.33 13.40
C LEU A 589 -18.97 -4.83 13.73
N GLU A 590 -18.37 -4.27 14.77
CA GLU A 590 -17.05 -4.63 15.30
C GLU A 590 -17.19 -5.09 16.76
N LEU A 591 -16.48 -6.13 17.12
CA LEU A 591 -16.37 -6.64 18.48
C LEU A 591 -14.90 -6.88 18.82
N GLY A 592 -14.46 -6.40 19.97
CA GLY A 592 -13.18 -6.78 20.56
C GLY A 592 -13.31 -6.91 22.06
N ALA A 593 -12.94 -8.05 22.62
CA ALA A 593 -13.01 -8.30 24.06
C ALA A 593 -11.85 -9.17 24.53
N THR A 594 -11.35 -8.86 25.72
CA THR A 594 -10.41 -9.70 26.47
C THR A 594 -11.05 -10.09 27.79
N TYR A 595 -11.09 -11.38 28.07
CA TYR A 595 -11.50 -11.95 29.35
C TYR A 595 -10.27 -12.52 30.08
N LYS A 596 -10.00 -12.03 31.27
CA LYS A 596 -8.96 -12.54 32.17
C LYS A 596 -9.62 -13.46 33.19
N LEU A 597 -9.39 -14.76 33.09
CA LEU A 597 -9.94 -15.73 34.06
C LEU A 597 -9.21 -15.57 35.40
N ASP A 598 -7.89 -15.50 35.35
CA ASP A 598 -6.98 -15.31 36.47
C ASP A 598 -5.66 -14.63 36.02
N ASP A 599 -4.63 -14.67 36.85
CA ASP A 599 -3.30 -14.10 36.52
C ASP A 599 -2.56 -14.88 35.43
N HIS A 600 -2.98 -16.09 35.13
CA HIS A 600 -2.34 -16.97 34.15
C HIS A 600 -3.10 -17.03 32.82
N TRP A 601 -4.43 -17.14 32.85
CA TRP A 601 -5.25 -17.37 31.68
C TRP A 601 -5.98 -16.12 31.21
N SER A 602 -5.87 -15.82 29.92
CA SER A 602 -6.70 -14.82 29.27
C SER A 602 -7.18 -15.27 27.89
N PHE A 603 -8.37 -14.85 27.53
CA PHE A 603 -9.05 -15.17 26.29
C PHE A 603 -9.32 -13.87 25.54
N ASP A 604 -9.08 -13.88 24.23
CA ASP A 604 -9.36 -12.76 23.36
C ASP A 604 -10.38 -13.18 22.30
N LEU A 605 -11.36 -12.33 22.07
CA LEU A 605 -12.30 -12.46 20.98
C LEU A 605 -12.31 -11.14 20.21
N ALA A 606 -12.08 -11.19 18.90
CA ALA A 606 -12.18 -10.03 18.04
C ALA A 606 -12.77 -10.42 16.69
N GLY A 607 -13.61 -9.56 16.12
CA GLY A 607 -14.20 -9.84 14.82
C GLY A 607 -15.05 -8.71 14.29
N THR A 608 -15.35 -8.80 13.01
CA THR A 608 -16.25 -7.89 12.31
C THR A 608 -17.14 -8.62 11.33
N ILE A 609 -18.35 -8.09 11.18
CA ILE A 609 -19.29 -8.43 10.11
C ILE A 609 -19.57 -7.13 9.38
N SER A 610 -19.15 -7.04 8.14
CA SER A 610 -19.17 -5.78 7.38
C SER A 610 -19.70 -5.98 5.97
N GLU A 611 -20.03 -4.86 5.34
CA GLU A 611 -20.38 -4.74 3.92
C GLU A 611 -19.71 -3.51 3.33
N TYR A 612 -18.93 -3.71 2.27
CA TYR A 612 -18.27 -2.66 1.50
C TYR A 612 -18.68 -2.82 0.05
N TYR A 613 -19.40 -1.84 -0.51
CA TYR A 613 -19.94 -1.94 -1.87
C TYR A 613 -20.08 -0.58 -2.55
N TYR A 614 -20.13 -0.61 -3.88
CA TYR A 614 -20.44 0.55 -4.70
C TYR A 614 -21.94 0.83 -4.67
N SER A 615 -22.33 2.06 -4.39
CA SER A 615 -23.75 2.44 -4.21
C SER A 615 -24.38 3.09 -5.45
N ASN A 616 -23.60 3.35 -6.50
CA ASN A 616 -24.08 3.93 -7.75
C ASN A 616 -23.37 3.34 -8.98
N ASN A 617 -23.80 3.75 -10.14
CA ASN A 617 -23.15 3.52 -11.43
C ASN A 617 -22.37 4.79 -11.80
N PRO A 618 -21.04 4.86 -11.58
CA PRO A 618 -20.23 6.02 -11.91
C PRO A 618 -20.10 6.24 -13.41
N ASP A 619 -19.55 7.39 -13.78
CA ASP A 619 -19.07 7.65 -15.12
C ASP A 619 -17.62 7.21 -15.27
N GLY A 620 -17.24 6.75 -16.46
CA GLY A 620 -15.88 6.35 -16.79
C GLY A 620 -15.38 6.97 -18.07
N VAL A 621 -14.13 7.42 -18.09
CA VAL A 621 -13.40 7.81 -19.32
C VAL A 621 -12.39 6.73 -19.64
N LYS A 622 -12.57 6.09 -20.79
CA LYS A 622 -11.63 5.14 -21.38
C LYS A 622 -10.73 5.88 -22.37
N HIS A 623 -9.42 5.78 -22.17
CA HIS A 623 -8.43 6.44 -23.03
C HIS A 623 -7.30 5.49 -23.39
N SER A 624 -7.08 5.29 -24.68
CA SER A 624 -5.95 4.48 -25.17
C SER A 624 -4.68 5.33 -25.34
N GLU A 625 -3.52 4.77 -24.99
CA GLU A 625 -2.25 5.48 -25.14
C GLU A 625 -1.86 5.74 -26.61
N ASN A 626 -2.43 5.01 -27.58
CA ASN A 626 -2.31 5.35 -29.01
C ASN A 626 -3.22 6.50 -29.46
N GLY A 627 -4.10 6.98 -28.58
CA GLY A 627 -4.98 8.14 -28.88
C GLY A 627 -6.18 7.85 -29.76
N LYS A 628 -6.43 6.59 -30.16
CA LYS A 628 -7.55 6.21 -31.01
C LYS A 628 -8.88 6.13 -30.29
N ILE A 629 -8.83 5.83 -28.99
CA ILE A 629 -10.01 5.61 -28.16
C ILE A 629 -10.05 6.69 -27.07
N THR A 630 -11.12 7.46 -27.05
CA THR A 630 -11.48 8.36 -25.93
C THR A 630 -12.99 8.33 -25.83
N ASP A 631 -13.51 7.43 -24.99
CA ASP A 631 -14.93 7.22 -24.78
C ASP A 631 -15.31 7.56 -23.35
N GLN A 632 -16.47 8.17 -23.19
CA GLN A 632 -17.07 8.44 -21.89
C GLN A 632 -18.41 7.70 -21.80
N GLU A 633 -18.58 6.87 -20.78
CA GLU A 633 -19.78 6.07 -20.62
C GLU A 633 -20.07 5.71 -19.15
N LYS A 634 -21.30 5.25 -18.90
CA LYS A 634 -21.68 4.70 -17.61
C LYS A 634 -21.04 3.34 -17.36
N VAL A 635 -20.69 3.08 -16.10
CA VAL A 635 -20.14 1.82 -15.64
C VAL A 635 -21.07 1.20 -14.60
N TYR A 636 -21.56 -0.01 -14.86
CA TYR A 636 -22.52 -0.69 -13.99
C TYR A 636 -21.85 -1.30 -12.78
N MET A 637 -21.63 -0.47 -11.74
CA MET A 637 -20.93 -0.85 -10.49
C MET A 637 -21.85 -0.95 -9.28
N LYS A 638 -23.10 -0.46 -9.38
CA LYS A 638 -24.03 -0.49 -8.25
C LYS A 638 -24.19 -1.91 -7.70
N ASP A 639 -24.12 -2.04 -6.36
CA ASP A 639 -24.22 -3.28 -5.59
C ASP A 639 -23.05 -4.27 -5.78
N VAL A 640 -22.00 -3.89 -6.53
CA VAL A 640 -20.74 -4.65 -6.62
C VAL A 640 -19.95 -4.42 -5.33
N TYR A 641 -19.43 -5.50 -4.74
CA TYR A 641 -18.64 -5.42 -3.51
C TYR A 641 -17.22 -4.90 -3.78
N VAL A 642 -16.67 -4.15 -2.81
CA VAL A 642 -15.25 -3.79 -2.81
C VAL A 642 -14.43 -5.05 -2.57
N GLY A 643 -13.58 -5.39 -3.53
CA GLY A 643 -12.78 -6.63 -3.51
C GLY A 643 -11.43 -6.48 -2.78
N GLY A 644 -10.71 -7.60 -2.71
CA GLY A 644 -9.33 -7.64 -2.23
C GLY A 644 -9.17 -7.73 -0.71
N MET A 645 -10.26 -7.81 0.05
CA MET A 645 -10.23 -8.00 1.51
C MET A 645 -11.47 -8.73 2.01
N PRO A 646 -11.38 -9.55 3.08
CA PRO A 646 -12.53 -10.19 3.68
C PRO A 646 -13.44 -9.18 4.39
N GLN A 647 -14.76 -9.29 4.19
CA GLN A 647 -15.77 -8.45 4.83
C GLN A 647 -16.32 -9.10 6.12
N PHE A 648 -16.00 -10.37 6.33
CA PHE A 648 -16.11 -11.05 7.61
C PHE A 648 -14.72 -11.54 8.01
N ALA A 649 -14.28 -11.16 9.20
CA ALA A 649 -13.03 -11.64 9.78
C ALA A 649 -13.18 -11.75 11.30
N GLY A 650 -12.62 -12.80 11.87
CA GLY A 650 -12.67 -13.01 13.32
C GLY A 650 -11.52 -13.86 13.83
N THR A 651 -11.17 -13.66 15.08
CA THR A 651 -10.16 -14.44 15.80
C THR A 651 -10.60 -14.73 17.21
N PHE A 652 -10.36 -15.96 17.64
CA PHE A 652 -10.44 -16.37 19.05
C PHE A 652 -9.05 -16.80 19.49
N GLY A 653 -8.57 -16.23 20.58
CA GLY A 653 -7.24 -16.47 21.13
C GLY A 653 -7.26 -16.90 22.57
N VAL A 654 -6.35 -17.80 22.94
CA VAL A 654 -6.08 -18.21 24.31
C VAL A 654 -4.63 -17.87 24.62
N ARG A 655 -4.41 -17.24 25.76
CA ARG A 655 -3.06 -16.90 26.24
C ARG A 655 -2.87 -17.45 27.65
N TYR A 656 -1.69 -18.04 27.89
CA TYR A 656 -1.25 -18.52 29.17
C TYR A 656 0.06 -17.89 29.57
N PHE A 657 0.14 -17.38 30.78
CA PHE A 657 1.33 -16.73 31.31
C PHE A 657 1.72 -17.38 32.65
N VAL A 658 2.99 -17.82 32.75
CA VAL A 658 3.54 -18.37 33.99
C VAL A 658 5.06 -18.16 34.03
N ASN A 659 5.60 -17.63 35.10
CA ASN A 659 7.05 -17.52 35.30
C ASN A 659 7.79 -16.91 34.09
N TYR A 660 7.26 -15.83 33.52
CA TYR A 660 7.77 -15.15 32.30
C TYR A 660 7.72 -16.00 31.02
N TRP A 661 6.98 -17.12 31.00
CA TRP A 661 6.56 -17.79 29.79
C TRP A 661 5.26 -17.19 29.28
N PHE A 662 5.19 -16.97 28.00
CA PHE A 662 4.03 -16.49 27.28
C PHE A 662 3.66 -17.55 26.23
N LEU A 663 2.53 -18.18 26.38
CA LEU A 663 2.02 -19.16 25.43
C LEU A 663 0.74 -18.59 24.82
N GLY A 664 0.57 -18.75 23.52
CA GLY A 664 -0.62 -18.28 22.81
C GLY A 664 -1.04 -19.24 21.71
N ALA A 665 -2.33 -19.37 21.53
CA ALA A 665 -2.93 -20.06 20.40
C ALA A 665 -4.12 -19.24 19.89
N ASN A 666 -4.28 -19.13 18.57
CA ASN A 666 -5.37 -18.39 17.95
C ASN A 666 -5.97 -19.20 16.80
N VAL A 667 -7.29 -19.11 16.66
CA VAL A 667 -8.03 -19.59 15.49
C VAL A 667 -8.59 -18.36 14.78
N ASN A 668 -8.26 -18.19 13.51
CA ASN A 668 -8.67 -17.04 12.69
C ASN A 668 -9.59 -17.53 11.58
N GLY A 669 -10.70 -16.84 11.37
CA GLY A 669 -11.68 -17.16 10.34
C GLY A 669 -11.90 -15.97 9.38
N PHE A 670 -12.08 -16.26 8.10
CA PHE A 670 -12.27 -15.28 7.05
C PHE A 670 -13.37 -15.72 6.10
N ALA A 671 -14.22 -14.78 5.69
CA ALA A 671 -15.26 -15.05 4.70
C ALA A 671 -15.66 -13.75 3.97
N ARG A 672 -16.53 -13.90 2.95
CA ARG A 672 -17.02 -12.76 2.15
C ARG A 672 -15.87 -11.92 1.58
N ASN A 673 -14.84 -12.59 1.09
CA ASN A 673 -13.79 -11.96 0.31
C ASN A 673 -14.16 -12.06 -1.18
N TYR A 674 -14.09 -10.96 -1.90
CA TYR A 674 -14.49 -10.85 -3.29
C TYR A 674 -13.29 -10.45 -4.15
N ILE A 675 -13.30 -10.87 -5.42
CA ILE A 675 -12.32 -10.43 -6.41
C ILE A 675 -12.45 -8.92 -6.65
N GLU A 676 -11.34 -8.22 -6.85
CA GLU A 676 -11.36 -6.83 -7.32
C GLU A 676 -11.87 -6.80 -8.77
N VAL A 677 -12.94 -6.08 -9.01
CA VAL A 677 -13.59 -6.05 -10.33
C VAL A 677 -12.86 -5.14 -11.29
N ALA A 678 -12.90 -5.50 -12.58
CA ALA A 678 -12.49 -4.61 -13.66
C ALA A 678 -13.71 -3.79 -14.15
N PRO A 679 -13.73 -2.48 -13.93
CA PRO A 679 -14.85 -1.64 -14.39
C PRO A 679 -15.14 -1.76 -15.89
N LEU A 680 -14.10 -2.00 -16.69
CA LEU A 680 -14.19 -2.16 -18.15
C LEU A 680 -15.04 -3.35 -18.62
N ARG A 681 -15.26 -4.36 -17.79
CA ARG A 681 -16.20 -5.45 -18.10
C ARG A 681 -17.67 -5.02 -17.95
N ARG A 682 -17.91 -3.94 -17.22
CA ARG A 682 -19.23 -3.44 -16.80
C ARG A 682 -19.59 -2.12 -17.47
N LEU A 683 -18.98 -1.84 -18.63
CA LEU A 683 -19.32 -0.67 -19.46
C LEU A 683 -20.74 -0.75 -20.00
N SER A 684 -21.42 0.36 -20.12
CA SER A 684 -22.76 0.45 -20.71
C SER A 684 -22.76 -0.04 -22.17
N SER A 685 -21.69 0.17 -22.91
CA SER A 685 -21.48 -0.35 -24.27
C SER A 685 -21.44 -1.89 -24.34
N ASN A 686 -20.84 -2.55 -23.35
CA ASN A 686 -20.83 -4.02 -23.27
C ASN A 686 -22.26 -4.57 -23.11
N TYR A 687 -23.08 -3.94 -22.27
CA TYR A 687 -24.48 -4.33 -22.12
C TYR A 687 -25.28 -4.04 -23.38
N ALA A 688 -25.09 -2.90 -24.02
CA ALA A 688 -25.79 -2.50 -25.25
C ALA A 688 -25.45 -3.43 -26.45
N SER A 689 -24.29 -4.10 -26.44
CA SER A 689 -23.91 -5.05 -27.49
C SER A 689 -24.58 -6.42 -27.35
N VAL A 690 -25.31 -6.68 -26.26
CA VAL A 690 -25.98 -7.95 -25.96
C VAL A 690 -27.46 -7.84 -26.29
N ASN A 691 -28.00 -8.82 -27.05
CA ASN A 691 -29.43 -8.93 -27.24
C ASN A 691 -30.10 -9.50 -25.98
N PRO A 692 -30.92 -8.70 -25.24
CA PRO A 692 -31.54 -9.15 -24.00
C PRO A 692 -32.54 -10.30 -24.16
N TYR A 693 -32.98 -10.57 -25.39
CA TYR A 693 -33.87 -11.68 -25.74
C TYR A 693 -33.11 -12.94 -26.18
N ASN A 694 -31.78 -12.87 -26.28
CA ASN A 694 -30.94 -14.03 -26.57
C ASN A 694 -30.37 -14.60 -25.26
N PRO A 695 -30.82 -15.80 -24.80
CA PRO A 695 -30.37 -16.39 -23.53
C PRO A 695 -28.87 -16.65 -23.47
N GLU A 696 -28.24 -17.06 -24.59
CA GLU A 696 -26.79 -17.37 -24.63
C GLU A 696 -25.96 -16.10 -24.44
N GLN A 697 -26.32 -15.00 -25.13
CA GLN A 697 -25.63 -13.72 -24.98
C GLN A 697 -25.82 -13.14 -23.58
N MET A 698 -27.00 -13.28 -22.98
CA MET A 698 -27.26 -12.85 -21.62
C MET A 698 -26.48 -13.66 -20.60
N GLU A 699 -26.34 -14.97 -20.82
CA GLU A 699 -25.51 -15.81 -19.93
C GLU A 699 -24.02 -15.49 -20.07
N ALA A 700 -23.53 -15.24 -21.29
CA ALA A 700 -22.17 -14.77 -21.54
C ALA A 700 -21.89 -13.46 -20.81
N TYR A 701 -22.80 -12.50 -20.88
CA TYR A 701 -22.69 -11.21 -20.16
C TYR A 701 -22.71 -11.41 -18.64
N ARG A 702 -23.58 -12.26 -18.11
CA ARG A 702 -23.62 -12.61 -16.69
C ARG A 702 -22.31 -13.23 -16.24
N THR A 703 -21.79 -14.22 -16.98
CA THR A 703 -20.51 -14.86 -16.70
C THR A 703 -19.37 -13.84 -16.66
N LEU A 704 -19.36 -12.88 -17.60
CA LEU A 704 -18.36 -11.84 -17.67
C LEU A 704 -18.41 -10.85 -16.49
N THR A 705 -19.62 -10.53 -16.00
CA THR A 705 -19.85 -9.44 -15.03
C THR A 705 -20.13 -9.91 -13.62
N THR A 706 -20.40 -11.19 -13.39
CA THR A 706 -20.60 -11.74 -12.04
C THR A 706 -19.31 -11.67 -11.24
N GLN A 707 -19.36 -11.02 -10.09
CA GLN A 707 -18.21 -10.90 -9.21
C GLN A 707 -17.95 -12.21 -8.46
N GLU A 708 -16.75 -12.75 -8.58
CA GLU A 708 -16.35 -13.95 -7.86
C GLU A 708 -16.22 -13.70 -6.36
N ARG A 709 -16.76 -14.60 -5.56
CA ARG A 709 -16.60 -14.68 -4.11
C ARG A 709 -15.72 -15.86 -3.75
N PHE A 710 -14.66 -15.61 -2.97
CA PHE A 710 -13.76 -16.67 -2.54
C PHE A 710 -14.36 -17.51 -1.40
N PRO A 711 -13.99 -18.79 -1.30
CA PRO A 711 -14.40 -19.66 -0.21
C PRO A 711 -14.02 -19.10 1.16
N ALA A 712 -14.81 -19.45 2.18
CA ALA A 712 -14.46 -19.18 3.56
C ALA A 712 -13.24 -20.01 3.96
N ALA A 713 -12.37 -19.43 4.78
CA ALA A 713 -11.13 -20.06 5.20
C ALA A 713 -10.83 -19.81 6.67
N TYR A 714 -9.98 -20.65 7.25
CA TYR A 714 -9.49 -20.47 8.60
C TYR A 714 -8.02 -20.87 8.73
N THR A 715 -7.32 -20.26 9.69
CA THR A 715 -5.94 -20.58 10.07
C THR A 715 -5.84 -20.79 11.58
N VAL A 716 -4.81 -21.51 11.98
CA VAL A 716 -4.44 -21.70 13.39
C VAL A 716 -3.03 -21.16 13.56
N ASP A 717 -2.83 -20.34 14.58
CA ASP A 717 -1.53 -19.74 14.90
C ASP A 717 -1.16 -20.09 16.34
N ILE A 718 0.13 -20.31 16.59
CA ILE A 718 0.67 -20.51 17.93
C ILE A 718 1.85 -19.58 18.18
N SER A 719 2.05 -19.23 19.44
CA SER A 719 3.18 -18.42 19.87
C SER A 719 3.72 -18.87 21.21
N VAL A 720 5.05 -18.77 21.36
CA VAL A 720 5.77 -19.08 22.59
C VAL A 720 6.80 -17.98 22.84
N GLY A 721 6.82 -17.43 24.03
CA GLY A 721 7.80 -16.44 24.45
C GLY A 721 8.37 -16.72 25.83
N LYS A 722 9.60 -16.30 26.10
CA LYS A 722 10.24 -16.38 27.42
C LYS A 722 11.15 -15.18 27.63
N ILE A 723 11.06 -14.59 28.82
CA ILE A 723 12.02 -13.56 29.24
C ILE A 723 12.92 -14.16 30.33
N PHE A 724 14.22 -14.03 30.13
CA PHE A 724 15.26 -14.36 31.10
C PHE A 724 15.85 -13.06 31.62
N TYR A 725 15.75 -12.83 32.91
CA TYR A 725 16.44 -11.73 33.59
C TYR A 725 17.80 -12.19 34.07
N LEU A 726 18.82 -11.39 33.76
CA LEU A 726 20.20 -11.63 34.09
C LEU A 726 20.69 -10.59 35.12
N PRO A 727 21.78 -10.83 35.83
CA PRO A 727 22.39 -9.81 36.69
C PRO A 727 22.74 -8.52 35.96
N GLY A 728 22.75 -7.37 36.66
CA GLY A 728 23.11 -6.09 36.06
C GLY A 728 22.00 -5.45 35.19
N ARG A 729 20.72 -5.74 35.43
CA ARG A 729 19.55 -5.24 34.68
C ARG A 729 19.50 -5.71 33.22
N GLN A 730 20.22 -6.75 32.90
CA GLN A 730 20.23 -7.36 31.56
C GLN A 730 19.04 -8.30 31.38
N SER A 731 18.66 -8.52 30.12
CA SER A 731 17.61 -9.49 29.81
C SER A 731 17.78 -10.09 28.42
N VAL A 732 17.42 -11.38 28.30
CA VAL A 732 17.24 -12.06 27.02
C VAL A 732 15.78 -12.34 26.82
N ASN A 733 15.22 -11.91 25.68
CA ASN A 733 13.84 -12.15 25.32
C ASN A 733 13.79 -13.05 24.08
N PHE A 734 13.13 -14.18 24.21
CA PHE A 734 12.91 -15.17 23.16
C PHE A 734 11.42 -15.15 22.77
N ASN A 735 11.12 -15.10 21.47
CA ASN A 735 9.76 -15.22 20.94
C ASN A 735 9.78 -16.06 19.66
N LEU A 736 8.91 -17.05 19.60
CA LEU A 736 8.62 -17.85 18.43
C LEU A 736 7.11 -17.71 18.12
N SER A 737 6.78 -17.36 16.89
CA SER A 737 5.40 -17.39 16.38
C SER A 737 5.38 -18.30 15.16
N VAL A 738 4.41 -19.18 15.10
CA VAL A 738 4.09 -20.02 13.94
C VAL A 738 2.69 -19.69 13.48
N ASN A 739 2.57 -19.16 12.27
CA ASN A 739 1.28 -18.82 11.69
C ASN A 739 0.91 -19.87 10.63
N ASN A 740 -0.40 -20.06 10.45
CA ASN A 740 -0.96 -21.05 9.54
C ASN A 740 -0.36 -22.45 9.80
N LEU A 741 -0.47 -22.90 11.07
CA LEU A 741 0.08 -24.18 11.56
C LEU A 741 -0.40 -25.38 10.72
N LEU A 742 -1.59 -25.29 10.13
CA LEU A 742 -2.16 -26.32 9.25
C LEU A 742 -1.60 -26.31 7.84
N ASN A 743 -0.65 -25.43 7.54
CA ASN A 743 0.03 -25.29 6.24
C ASN A 743 -0.91 -25.17 5.03
N LYS A 744 -2.04 -24.49 5.19
CA LYS A 744 -2.99 -24.28 4.08
C LYS A 744 -2.41 -23.27 3.08
N LYS A 745 -2.17 -23.71 1.85
CA LYS A 745 -1.63 -22.89 0.74
C LYS A 745 -2.70 -22.48 -0.27
N ASP A 746 -3.85 -23.10 -0.23
CA ASP A 746 -5.00 -22.91 -1.12
C ASP A 746 -5.92 -21.75 -0.74
N ILE A 747 -5.63 -21.04 0.35
CA ILE A 747 -6.43 -19.90 0.80
C ILE A 747 -6.20 -18.71 -0.14
N CYS A 748 -7.19 -18.41 -0.98
CA CYS A 748 -7.18 -17.21 -1.82
C CYS A 748 -7.43 -15.96 -0.96
N THR A 749 -6.42 -15.09 -0.88
CA THR A 749 -6.49 -13.86 -0.08
C THR A 749 -6.93 -12.64 -0.87
N GLY A 750 -6.98 -12.74 -2.19
CA GLY A 750 -7.42 -11.69 -3.09
C GLY A 750 -7.12 -12.02 -4.55
N GLY A 751 -7.50 -11.15 -5.42
CA GLY A 751 -7.28 -11.26 -6.85
C GLY A 751 -7.98 -10.12 -7.56
N TYR A 752 -7.76 -10.02 -8.86
CA TYR A 752 -8.40 -9.01 -9.68
C TYR A 752 -8.83 -9.57 -11.04
N GLU A 753 -9.95 -9.09 -11.54
CA GLU A 753 -10.37 -9.32 -12.92
C GLU A 753 -9.42 -8.61 -13.88
N GLN A 754 -9.19 -9.16 -15.05
CA GLN A 754 -8.51 -8.45 -16.12
C GLN A 754 -9.45 -7.42 -16.76
N GLY A 755 -8.90 -6.29 -17.21
CA GLY A 755 -9.66 -5.29 -17.96
C GLY A 755 -10.14 -5.77 -19.34
N ARG A 756 -9.53 -6.84 -19.87
CA ARG A 756 -9.94 -7.46 -21.13
C ARG A 756 -11.23 -8.26 -20.97
N SER A 757 -12.04 -8.26 -22.02
CA SER A 757 -13.27 -9.04 -22.09
C SER A 757 -13.51 -9.54 -23.50
N ASP A 758 -14.18 -10.67 -23.61
CA ASP A 758 -14.64 -11.26 -24.86
C ASP A 758 -16.02 -11.87 -24.60
N LEU A 759 -17.05 -11.26 -25.16
CA LEU A 759 -18.43 -11.75 -24.97
C LEU A 759 -18.71 -13.07 -25.70
N SER A 760 -17.96 -13.36 -26.78
CA SER A 760 -18.07 -14.63 -27.49
C SER A 760 -17.41 -15.78 -26.72
N TYR A 761 -16.43 -15.46 -25.85
CA TYR A 761 -15.73 -16.42 -25.01
C TYR A 761 -15.44 -15.81 -23.62
N PRO A 762 -16.46 -15.71 -22.74
CA PRO A 762 -16.39 -14.91 -21.50
C PRO A 762 -15.32 -15.36 -20.51
N THR A 763 -14.89 -16.64 -20.57
CA THR A 763 -13.87 -17.23 -19.68
C THR A 763 -12.44 -17.06 -20.16
N ARG A 764 -12.21 -16.59 -21.40
CA ARG A 764 -10.87 -16.46 -22.03
C ARG A 764 -9.88 -15.63 -21.20
N PHE A 765 -10.34 -14.61 -20.49
CA PHE A 765 -9.51 -13.74 -19.67
C PHE A 765 -9.86 -13.91 -18.20
N GLY A 766 -9.46 -15.02 -17.61
CA GLY A 766 -9.66 -15.32 -16.19
C GLY A 766 -9.02 -14.29 -15.27
N GLY A 767 -9.40 -14.25 -14.00
CA GLY A 767 -8.78 -13.42 -12.97
C GLY A 767 -7.34 -13.86 -12.68
N LYS A 768 -6.59 -12.95 -12.05
CA LYS A 768 -5.29 -13.28 -11.43
C LYS A 768 -5.43 -13.25 -9.92
N TYR A 769 -4.81 -14.21 -9.23
CA TYR A 769 -5.09 -14.50 -7.83
C TYR A 769 -3.85 -14.39 -6.94
N TYR A 770 -4.08 -14.14 -5.66
CA TYR A 770 -3.09 -14.16 -4.58
C TYR A 770 -3.47 -15.22 -3.56
N TYR A 771 -2.53 -16.08 -3.22
CA TYR A 771 -2.71 -17.10 -2.22
C TYR A 771 -1.90 -16.82 -0.97
N MET A 772 -2.39 -17.30 0.16
CA MET A 772 -1.71 -17.22 1.44
C MET A 772 -0.45 -18.10 1.40
N GLN A 773 0.63 -17.60 1.95
CA GLN A 773 1.79 -18.45 2.22
C GLN A 773 1.39 -19.54 3.20
N GLY A 774 1.86 -20.76 3.01
CA GLY A 774 1.64 -21.88 3.93
C GLY A 774 2.17 -21.60 5.34
N LEU A 775 2.56 -22.63 6.06
CA LEU A 775 3.15 -22.51 7.39
C LEU A 775 4.34 -21.54 7.36
N ASN A 776 4.29 -20.53 8.21
CA ASN A 776 5.41 -19.60 8.35
C ASN A 776 5.73 -19.37 9.82
N CYS A 777 7.03 -19.21 10.09
CA CYS A 777 7.55 -18.99 11.43
C CYS A 777 8.29 -17.66 11.54
N PHE A 778 8.29 -17.10 12.73
CA PHE A 778 9.08 -15.94 13.09
C PHE A 778 9.71 -16.18 14.46
N LEU A 779 11.02 -16.35 14.47
CA LEU A 779 11.82 -16.46 15.68
C LEU A 779 12.52 -15.12 15.94
N ASN A 780 12.44 -14.61 17.15
CA ASN A 780 13.11 -13.39 17.56
C ASN A 780 13.80 -13.55 18.89
N VAL A 781 15.08 -13.27 18.92
CA VAL A 781 15.90 -13.26 20.14
C VAL A 781 16.47 -11.86 20.32
N SER A 782 16.23 -11.24 21.46
CA SER A 782 16.78 -9.92 21.76
C SER A 782 17.48 -9.92 23.11
N TYR A 783 18.66 -9.31 23.14
CA TYR A 783 19.46 -9.09 24.35
C TYR A 783 19.52 -7.59 24.65
N ARG A 784 19.22 -7.24 25.89
CA ARG A 784 19.30 -5.87 26.42
C ARG A 784 20.32 -5.82 27.53
N PHE A 785 21.19 -4.79 27.52
CA PHE A 785 22.24 -4.58 28.49
C PHE A 785 22.43 -3.10 28.81
#